data_7e7f5f4bf174c4e1219c4bc1c8540280
#
_entry.id   7e7f5f4bf174c4e1219c4bc1c8540280
#
_cell.length_a   1.000
_cell.length_b   1.000
_cell.length_c   1.000
_cell.angle_alpha   90.00
_cell.angle_beta   90.00
_cell.angle_gamma   90.00
#
_symmetry.space_group_name_H-M   'P 1'
#
loop_
_entity.id
_entity.type
_entity.pdbx_description
1 polymer ?
#
loop_
_entity_poly.entity_id
_entity_poly.type
_entity_poly.pdbx_seq_one_letter_code
_entity_poly.pdbx_strand_id
1 'polypeptide(L)'
;MKNHIKTVLFFIIYWVIFTTKSYAQTATITGNITDKSGQKIPFSSLRIYESGKGVVADSTGNFTLQHSSGKFNIIASSVGYVAEKQRVILQKGQVITLKFSLETDSITLNEVSVLAQRNDQNGIRRLADVENMAIYAGKKNEVVVLSGINANFATNNARQIYAKVPGINIVENDAAGIQLGIATRGLNPNRTTEFNTRQNGYDISADPIGYPESYYTPPTEAIDRIEIVRGAASLQYGTQFGGLLNFQFKKGKPDKKFEFETRQTGGTYGLFNSFNSVGGQVGKLNYYAFFVHKQGNGWRQNTNFNVNTGYFSLAYQLSKKVKIGAELTSMNYLMQQPGGLTDIQFNENSQASNRNRNWFQAKWNMPVVTLDYQIDERTKFNIRAYGLIAERGSIGNIINPIKDRTDSTQRRQLTYDNYNNFGTEARLLHRYAIFNKKASFLLGLRYYQGNTQRQQGSGFKGKEANFNFSNPQKLDEFDYRFPSYNGAVFLENVLWFNDKISITPGVRLEYINSNSEGYSFDEVTNKTFTGKQQNIRQFPLFGIGINYAIASQSEVYFNISQNYSPVNYSDILVRTPNFQVDPNLKDVTGFNADLGFRGNYKDWLNYDVSAYYLDYNNRIGIIRIASADGLEVIRYRTNVGRSRSIGIETFGEINFSKIKSENPKNKVSLFGSFAYTDATYTEAINPLLKTLIVGKQVEYAPKIILRTGLTFQRKSFRTTLQFAQTSQQFTDAYNSPQTADGLVGEIPAYYLMDLTANYNIGKFDFGLSINNLTNNKYFTRRALGFPGPGIIPADARNLFLTVGFKL
;
A
#
# COMPACT_ATOMS: atom_id res chain seq x y z
N MET A 1 -11.47 -54.03 52.56
CA MET A 1 -11.32 -54.50 51.15
C MET A 1 -12.61 -54.66 50.34
N LYS A 2 -13.80 -54.84 50.98
CA LYS A 2 -15.05 -55.00 50.19
C LYS A 2 -15.68 -53.70 49.65
N ASN A 3 -15.34 -52.54 50.18
CA ASN A 3 -15.94 -51.26 49.76
C ASN A 3 -15.19 -50.58 48.60
N HIS A 4 -13.93 -50.89 48.38
CA HIS A 4 -13.19 -50.28 47.24
C HIS A 4 -13.45 -50.97 45.91
N ILE A 5 -13.86 -52.27 45.93
CA ILE A 5 -14.24 -53.02 44.72
C ILE A 5 -15.57 -52.51 44.17
N LYS A 6 -16.52 -52.10 44.98
CA LYS A 6 -17.80 -51.55 44.48
C LYS A 6 -17.62 -50.16 43.86
N THR A 7 -16.71 -49.33 44.34
CA THR A 7 -16.42 -48.02 43.76
C THR A 7 -15.68 -48.10 42.42
N VAL A 8 -14.74 -49.03 42.31
CA VAL A 8 -14.02 -49.29 41.04
C VAL A 8 -14.95 -49.91 39.98
N LEU A 9 -15.86 -50.85 40.39
CA LEU A 9 -16.83 -51.38 39.49
C LEU A 9 -17.84 -50.34 38.99
N PHE A 10 -18.24 -49.40 39.83
CA PHE A 10 -19.13 -48.30 39.49
C PHE A 10 -18.48 -47.32 38.49
N PHE A 11 -17.19 -47.01 38.64
CA PHE A 11 -16.45 -46.20 37.67
C PHE A 11 -16.18 -46.88 36.34
N ILE A 12 -15.95 -48.19 36.36
CA ILE A 12 -15.78 -48.97 35.11
C ILE A 12 -17.12 -49.11 34.37
N ILE A 13 -18.23 -49.32 35.10
CA ILE A 13 -19.58 -49.38 34.46
C ILE A 13 -19.97 -48.00 33.96
N TYR A 14 -19.65 -46.93 34.66
CA TYR A 14 -19.89 -45.56 34.20
C TYR A 14 -19.03 -45.19 32.98
N TRP A 15 -17.81 -45.74 32.86
CA TRP A 15 -16.92 -45.52 31.74
C TRP A 15 -17.33 -46.34 30.48
N VAL A 16 -17.87 -47.54 30.67
CA VAL A 16 -18.38 -48.40 29.57
C VAL A 16 -19.70 -47.87 28.99
N ILE A 17 -20.55 -47.21 29.81
CA ILE A 17 -21.80 -46.60 29.33
C ILE A 17 -21.57 -45.32 28.48
N PHE A 18 -20.41 -44.63 28.61
CA PHE A 18 -20.08 -43.43 27.83
C PHE A 18 -19.33 -43.67 26.53
N THR A 19 -19.01 -44.92 26.17
CA THR A 19 -18.33 -45.28 24.91
C THR A 19 -19.28 -45.77 23.81
N THR A 20 -20.55 -45.42 23.89
CA THR A 20 -21.40 -45.62 22.72
C THR A 20 -20.96 -44.60 21.66
N LYS A 21 -20.13 -45.01 20.70
CA LYS A 21 -19.90 -44.30 19.48
C LYS A 21 -21.26 -44.07 18.82
N SER A 22 -21.81 -42.90 18.96
CA SER A 22 -22.92 -42.43 18.16
C SER A 22 -22.45 -42.33 16.73
N TYR A 23 -22.69 -43.34 15.93
CA TYR A 23 -22.54 -43.26 14.48
C TYR A 23 -23.57 -42.25 14.00
N ALA A 24 -23.11 -41.05 13.71
CA ALA A 24 -23.94 -40.07 13.03
C ALA A 24 -24.34 -40.69 11.69
N GLN A 25 -25.58 -41.18 11.55
CA GLN A 25 -26.08 -41.67 10.29
C GLN A 25 -26.18 -40.50 9.32
N THR A 26 -25.30 -40.52 8.32
CA THR A 26 -25.21 -39.49 7.28
C THR A 26 -26.25 -39.73 6.19
N ALA A 27 -26.78 -38.65 5.60
CA ALA A 27 -27.49 -38.71 4.34
C ALA A 27 -26.50 -38.61 3.19
N THR A 28 -26.81 -39.17 2.05
CA THR A 28 -25.99 -39.13 0.85
C THR A 28 -26.67 -38.26 -0.21
N ILE A 29 -25.94 -37.32 -0.78
CA ILE A 29 -26.35 -36.45 -1.87
C ILE A 29 -25.59 -36.90 -3.12
N THR A 30 -26.27 -37.32 -4.13
CA THR A 30 -25.72 -37.69 -5.45
C THR A 30 -26.27 -36.77 -6.51
N GLY A 31 -25.64 -36.73 -7.66
CA GLY A 31 -26.17 -35.95 -8.77
C GLY A 31 -25.18 -35.61 -9.86
N ASN A 32 -25.58 -34.73 -10.75
CA ASN A 32 -24.75 -34.29 -11.84
C ASN A 32 -24.84 -32.75 -12.02
N ILE A 33 -23.81 -32.18 -12.63
CA ILE A 33 -23.69 -30.79 -12.96
C ILE A 33 -23.54 -30.66 -14.47
N THR A 34 -24.45 -29.90 -15.11
CA THR A 34 -24.48 -29.67 -16.55
C THR A 34 -24.56 -28.15 -16.82
N ASP A 35 -24.32 -27.72 -18.04
CA ASP A 35 -24.71 -26.40 -18.51
C ASP A 35 -26.19 -26.40 -18.99
N LYS A 36 -26.64 -25.20 -19.44
CA LYS A 36 -28.01 -25.03 -19.97
C LYS A 36 -28.27 -25.79 -21.26
N SER A 37 -27.23 -26.20 -22.00
CA SER A 37 -27.33 -27.03 -23.19
C SER A 37 -27.39 -28.51 -22.87
N GLY A 38 -27.20 -28.93 -21.59
CA GLY A 38 -27.14 -30.29 -21.13
C GLY A 38 -25.74 -30.92 -21.20
N GLN A 39 -24.72 -30.17 -21.61
CA GLN A 39 -23.34 -30.62 -21.62
C GLN A 39 -22.81 -30.75 -20.18
N LYS A 40 -22.22 -31.88 -19.87
CA LYS A 40 -21.65 -32.13 -18.52
C LYS A 40 -20.46 -31.27 -18.25
N ILE A 41 -20.39 -30.72 -17.01
CA ILE A 41 -19.30 -29.84 -16.57
C ILE A 41 -18.40 -30.63 -15.61
N PRO A 42 -17.26 -31.17 -16.09
CA PRO A 42 -16.34 -31.93 -15.26
C PRO A 42 -15.66 -31.07 -14.22
N PHE A 43 -15.28 -31.68 -13.10
CA PHE A 43 -14.51 -31.05 -12.01
C PHE A 43 -15.16 -29.80 -11.41
N SER A 44 -16.48 -29.66 -11.51
CA SER A 44 -17.25 -28.61 -10.85
C SER A 44 -17.23 -28.79 -9.33
N SER A 45 -17.29 -27.72 -8.58
CA SER A 45 -17.31 -27.72 -7.12
C SER A 45 -18.76 -27.72 -6.59
N LEU A 46 -19.06 -28.65 -5.68
CA LEU A 46 -20.29 -28.65 -4.90
C LEU A 46 -19.98 -28.36 -3.43
N ARG A 47 -20.69 -27.41 -2.81
CA ARG A 47 -20.43 -27.00 -1.43
C ARG A 47 -21.72 -26.78 -0.65
N ILE A 48 -21.76 -27.26 0.59
CA ILE A 48 -22.81 -26.94 1.55
C ILE A 48 -22.46 -25.60 2.22
N TYR A 49 -23.33 -24.61 2.05
CA TYR A 49 -23.05 -23.23 2.49
C TYR A 49 -22.84 -23.14 4.01
N GLU A 50 -23.67 -23.81 4.80
CA GLU A 50 -23.69 -23.71 6.26
C GLU A 50 -22.48 -24.42 6.92
N SER A 51 -22.01 -25.53 6.36
CA SER A 51 -20.91 -26.31 6.94
C SER A 51 -19.55 -26.08 6.26
N GLY A 52 -19.57 -25.50 5.06
CA GLY A 52 -18.38 -25.35 4.23
C GLY A 52 -17.86 -26.67 3.63
N LYS A 53 -18.51 -27.83 3.93
CA LYS A 53 -18.12 -29.12 3.39
C LYS A 53 -18.52 -29.22 1.92
N GLY A 54 -17.63 -29.74 1.08
CA GLY A 54 -17.86 -29.86 -0.35
C GLY A 54 -17.17 -31.06 -0.97
N VAL A 55 -17.48 -31.29 -2.25
CA VAL A 55 -16.87 -32.29 -3.11
C VAL A 55 -16.68 -31.74 -4.51
N VAL A 56 -15.74 -32.26 -5.25
CA VAL A 56 -15.53 -31.96 -6.67
C VAL A 56 -16.18 -33.06 -7.49
N ALA A 57 -16.92 -32.67 -8.53
CA ALA A 57 -17.50 -33.62 -9.49
C ALA A 57 -16.40 -34.36 -10.28
N ASP A 58 -16.66 -35.54 -10.71
CA ASP A 58 -15.75 -36.37 -11.53
C ASP A 58 -15.61 -35.83 -12.98
N SER A 59 -14.84 -36.52 -13.81
CA SER A 59 -14.64 -36.19 -15.22
C SER A 59 -15.93 -36.25 -16.07
N THR A 60 -17.00 -36.83 -15.54
CA THR A 60 -18.32 -36.89 -16.17
C THR A 60 -19.36 -35.99 -15.54
N GLY A 61 -18.92 -35.07 -14.65
CA GLY A 61 -19.76 -34.08 -13.98
C GLY A 61 -20.63 -34.66 -12.86
N ASN A 62 -20.42 -35.89 -12.44
CA ASN A 62 -21.17 -36.52 -11.35
C ASN A 62 -20.49 -36.27 -10.00
N PHE A 63 -21.31 -36.22 -8.93
CA PHE A 63 -20.79 -36.02 -7.57
C PHE A 63 -21.51 -36.90 -6.55
N THR A 64 -20.82 -37.17 -5.45
CA THR A 64 -21.41 -37.83 -4.26
C THR A 64 -20.84 -37.13 -3.01
N LEU A 65 -21.75 -36.67 -2.13
CA LEU A 65 -21.39 -35.96 -0.89
C LEU A 65 -22.19 -36.55 0.27
N GLN A 66 -21.54 -36.87 1.38
CA GLN A 66 -22.17 -37.32 2.61
C GLN A 66 -22.21 -36.21 3.66
N HIS A 67 -23.41 -35.97 4.27
CA HIS A 67 -23.61 -35.00 5.31
C HIS A 67 -24.63 -35.42 6.36
N SER A 68 -24.59 -34.86 7.54
CA SER A 68 -25.61 -35.06 8.59
C SER A 68 -26.98 -34.57 8.13
N SER A 69 -28.03 -35.11 8.74
CA SER A 69 -29.41 -34.65 8.53
C SER A 69 -29.59 -33.17 8.92
N GLY A 70 -30.46 -32.44 8.21
CA GLY A 70 -30.72 -31.01 8.46
C GLY A 70 -31.20 -30.27 7.21
N LYS A 71 -31.36 -28.97 7.35
CA LYS A 71 -31.72 -28.06 6.24
C LYS A 71 -30.46 -27.33 5.77
N PHE A 72 -30.12 -27.43 4.50
CA PHE A 72 -28.89 -26.90 3.94
C PHE A 72 -29.13 -26.22 2.59
N ASN A 73 -28.25 -25.25 2.29
CA ASN A 73 -28.14 -24.66 0.97
C ASN A 73 -26.92 -25.26 0.28
N ILE A 74 -27.14 -25.93 -0.83
CA ILE A 74 -26.06 -26.53 -1.64
C ILE A 74 -25.78 -25.61 -2.81
N ILE A 75 -24.52 -25.30 -3.02
CA ILE A 75 -24.07 -24.42 -4.09
C ILE A 75 -23.20 -25.25 -5.04
N ALA A 76 -23.60 -25.31 -6.30
CA ALA A 76 -22.78 -25.83 -7.38
C ALA A 76 -22.11 -24.66 -8.12
N SER A 77 -20.82 -24.75 -8.41
CA SER A 77 -20.06 -23.74 -9.10
C SER A 77 -18.98 -24.36 -9.99
N SER A 78 -18.73 -23.71 -11.11
CA SER A 78 -17.63 -24.07 -12.00
C SER A 78 -17.06 -22.80 -12.65
N VAL A 79 -15.81 -22.85 -13.06
CA VAL A 79 -15.16 -21.72 -13.75
C VAL A 79 -15.89 -21.46 -15.07
N GLY A 80 -16.30 -20.20 -15.29
CA GLY A 80 -17.05 -19.80 -16.48
C GLY A 80 -18.55 -20.00 -16.40
N TYR A 81 -19.08 -20.33 -15.19
CA TYR A 81 -20.51 -20.51 -14.96
C TYR A 81 -21.01 -19.75 -13.74
N VAL A 82 -22.24 -19.26 -13.79
CA VAL A 82 -22.94 -18.67 -12.65
C VAL A 82 -23.26 -19.77 -11.64
N ALA A 83 -22.87 -19.56 -10.38
CA ALA A 83 -23.13 -20.54 -9.33
C ALA A 83 -24.64 -20.69 -9.08
N GLU A 84 -25.11 -21.91 -9.04
CA GLU A 84 -26.49 -22.26 -8.74
C GLU A 84 -26.63 -22.74 -7.29
N LYS A 85 -27.68 -22.24 -6.60
CA LYS A 85 -27.97 -22.56 -5.20
C LYS A 85 -29.29 -23.29 -5.10
N GLN A 86 -29.31 -24.51 -4.49
CA GLN A 86 -30.51 -25.26 -4.19
C GLN A 86 -30.65 -25.50 -2.69
N ARG A 87 -31.86 -25.31 -2.14
CA ARG A 87 -32.17 -25.60 -0.74
C ARG A 87 -32.68 -27.02 -0.60
N VAL A 88 -32.06 -27.81 0.28
CA VAL A 88 -32.41 -29.22 0.51
C VAL A 88 -32.68 -29.51 1.98
N ILE A 89 -33.52 -30.51 2.23
CA ILE A 89 -33.78 -31.06 3.58
C ILE A 89 -33.27 -32.48 3.53
N LEU A 90 -32.26 -32.80 4.32
CA LEU A 90 -31.70 -34.13 4.41
C LEU A 90 -32.24 -34.86 5.62
N GLN A 91 -32.83 -36.04 5.39
CA GLN A 91 -33.26 -36.94 6.46
C GLN A 91 -32.18 -38.01 6.73
N LYS A 92 -32.20 -38.55 7.91
CA LYS A 92 -31.27 -39.59 8.36
C LYS A 92 -31.29 -40.82 7.45
N GLY A 93 -30.13 -41.22 6.90
CA GLY A 93 -30.01 -42.35 5.99
C GLY A 93 -30.56 -42.13 4.58
N GLN A 94 -31.06 -40.97 4.26
CA GLN A 94 -31.67 -40.64 2.97
C GLN A 94 -30.59 -40.49 1.88
N VAL A 95 -30.89 -41.02 0.68
CA VAL A 95 -30.14 -40.70 -0.55
C VAL A 95 -31.01 -39.78 -1.40
N ILE A 96 -30.48 -38.61 -1.74
CA ILE A 96 -31.14 -37.66 -2.65
C ILE A 96 -30.32 -37.47 -3.91
N THR A 97 -30.97 -37.26 -5.04
CA THR A 97 -30.30 -36.97 -6.31
C THR A 97 -30.65 -35.52 -6.70
N LEU A 98 -29.59 -34.68 -6.90
CA LEU A 98 -29.73 -33.29 -7.32
C LEU A 98 -29.18 -33.14 -8.73
N LYS A 99 -29.83 -32.27 -9.50
CA LYS A 99 -29.34 -31.83 -10.81
C LYS A 99 -29.09 -30.32 -10.75
N PHE A 100 -27.91 -29.90 -11.15
CA PHE A 100 -27.56 -28.48 -11.30
C PHE A 100 -27.34 -28.19 -12.78
N SER A 101 -27.96 -27.10 -13.25
CA SER A 101 -27.85 -26.66 -14.64
C SER A 101 -27.29 -25.23 -14.67
N LEU A 102 -25.96 -25.13 -14.67
CA LEU A 102 -25.26 -23.84 -14.55
C LEU A 102 -25.40 -23.05 -15.85
N GLU A 103 -25.71 -21.79 -15.71
CA GLU A 103 -25.70 -20.83 -16.82
C GLU A 103 -24.27 -20.36 -17.05
N THR A 104 -23.82 -20.29 -18.32
CA THR A 104 -22.51 -19.74 -18.67
C THR A 104 -22.43 -18.31 -18.17
N ASP A 105 -21.41 -18.04 -17.35
CA ASP A 105 -21.15 -16.69 -16.85
C ASP A 105 -20.47 -15.86 -17.94
N SER A 106 -21.28 -15.23 -18.79
CA SER A 106 -20.77 -14.33 -19.83
C SER A 106 -20.18 -13.03 -19.27
N ILE A 107 -20.24 -12.81 -17.95
CA ILE A 107 -19.81 -11.57 -17.30
C ILE A 107 -18.52 -11.76 -16.48
N THR A 108 -18.19 -12.97 -16.05
CA THR A 108 -17.03 -13.25 -15.20
C THR A 108 -16.13 -14.33 -15.78
N LEU A 109 -15.37 -13.99 -16.81
CA LEU A 109 -14.01 -14.51 -16.92
C LEU A 109 -13.13 -13.75 -15.90
N ASN A 110 -13.61 -13.64 -14.67
CA ASN A 110 -12.71 -13.49 -13.54
C ASN A 110 -12.07 -14.86 -13.34
N GLU A 111 -10.86 -14.99 -13.75
CA GLU A 111 -9.92 -15.94 -13.23
C GLU A 111 -9.70 -15.59 -11.74
N VAL A 112 -10.76 -15.68 -10.94
CA VAL A 112 -10.65 -15.82 -9.50
C VAL A 112 -10.18 -17.25 -9.32
N SER A 113 -8.88 -17.43 -9.46
CA SER A 113 -8.30 -18.73 -9.15
C SER A 113 -8.77 -19.10 -7.73
N VAL A 114 -9.21 -20.32 -7.55
CA VAL A 114 -9.53 -20.92 -6.24
C VAL A 114 -8.37 -20.73 -5.24
N LEU A 115 -7.15 -20.51 -5.73
CA LEU A 115 -5.94 -20.08 -5.02
C LEU A 115 -6.07 -18.71 -4.34
N ALA A 116 -6.70 -17.72 -4.95
CA ALA A 116 -6.86 -16.39 -4.36
C ALA A 116 -7.73 -16.46 -3.09
N GLN A 117 -8.83 -17.17 -3.09
CA GLN A 117 -9.73 -17.28 -1.93
C GLN A 117 -9.11 -18.04 -0.74
N ARG A 118 -8.22 -19.03 -0.98
CA ARG A 118 -7.55 -19.75 0.11
C ARG A 118 -6.48 -18.92 0.81
N ASN A 119 -5.80 -18.04 0.09
CA ASN A 119 -4.71 -17.21 0.62
C ASN A 119 -5.17 -15.94 1.33
N ASP A 120 -6.40 -15.49 1.11
CA ASP A 120 -6.96 -14.31 1.80
C ASP A 120 -6.95 -14.45 3.33
N GLN A 121 -7.03 -15.69 3.85
CA GLN A 121 -6.97 -15.95 5.30
C GLN A 121 -5.59 -15.71 5.91
N ASN A 122 -4.52 -15.76 5.12
CA ASN A 122 -3.16 -15.51 5.58
C ASN A 122 -2.76 -14.03 5.51
N GLY A 123 -3.62 -13.17 4.93
CA GLY A 123 -3.41 -11.72 4.85
C GLY A 123 -2.36 -11.30 3.82
N ILE A 124 -1.79 -12.23 3.05
CA ILE A 124 -0.91 -11.92 1.92
C ILE A 124 -1.13 -12.92 0.79
N ARG A 125 -1.21 -12.42 -0.42
CA ARG A 125 -1.30 -13.21 -1.66
C ARG A 125 -0.55 -12.52 -2.80
N ARG A 126 -0.60 -13.07 -3.99
CA ARG A 126 -0.14 -12.47 -5.23
C ARG A 126 -1.30 -12.09 -6.15
N LEU A 127 -1.04 -11.20 -7.09
CA LEU A 127 -1.94 -10.93 -8.21
C LEU A 127 -1.88 -12.10 -9.21
N ALA A 128 -3.01 -12.38 -9.85
CA ALA A 128 -3.04 -13.32 -10.96
C ALA A 128 -2.28 -12.77 -12.19
N ASP A 129 -1.84 -13.65 -13.08
CA ASP A 129 -1.06 -13.27 -14.27
C ASP A 129 -1.72 -12.17 -15.09
N VAL A 130 -3.06 -12.19 -15.17
CA VAL A 130 -3.90 -11.16 -15.80
C VAL A 130 -5.08 -10.87 -14.88
N GLU A 131 -5.10 -9.72 -14.23
CA GLU A 131 -6.13 -9.30 -13.26
C GLU A 131 -6.42 -7.80 -13.38
N ASN A 132 -7.70 -7.39 -13.23
CA ASN A 132 -8.12 -5.98 -13.15
C ASN A 132 -7.59 -5.09 -14.31
N MET A 133 -7.65 -5.57 -15.54
CA MET A 133 -7.15 -4.85 -16.73
C MET A 133 -5.65 -4.56 -16.67
N ALA A 134 -4.86 -5.49 -16.10
CA ALA A 134 -3.40 -5.42 -16.02
C ALA A 134 -2.76 -6.79 -16.17
N ILE A 135 -1.49 -6.83 -16.57
CA ILE A 135 -0.67 -8.04 -16.72
C ILE A 135 0.41 -8.04 -15.64
N TYR A 136 0.46 -9.10 -14.84
CA TYR A 136 1.40 -9.27 -13.72
C TYR A 136 2.28 -10.52 -13.84
N ALA A 137 2.11 -11.31 -14.90
CA ALA A 137 2.91 -12.50 -15.17
C ALA A 137 4.41 -12.17 -15.23
N GLY A 138 5.21 -12.92 -14.51
CA GLY A 138 6.65 -12.74 -14.41
C GLY A 138 7.11 -11.53 -13.57
N LYS A 139 6.20 -10.84 -12.86
CA LYS A 139 6.52 -9.66 -12.05
C LYS A 139 6.50 -9.97 -10.55
N LYS A 140 7.42 -9.34 -9.80
CA LYS A 140 7.37 -9.33 -8.34
C LYS A 140 6.16 -8.51 -7.89
N ASN A 141 5.22 -9.15 -7.20
CA ASN A 141 4.05 -8.48 -6.65
C ASN A 141 3.59 -9.12 -5.35
N GLU A 142 3.07 -8.30 -4.44
CA GLU A 142 2.46 -8.71 -3.18
C GLU A 142 1.11 -7.99 -3.00
N VAL A 143 0.14 -8.71 -2.44
CA VAL A 143 -1.17 -8.16 -2.09
C VAL A 143 -1.39 -8.35 -0.60
N VAL A 144 -1.49 -7.26 0.14
CA VAL A 144 -1.88 -7.29 1.54
C VAL A 144 -3.40 -7.28 1.62
N VAL A 145 -3.99 -8.37 2.08
CA VAL A 145 -5.44 -8.52 2.25
C VAL A 145 -5.82 -8.16 3.69
N LEU A 146 -6.54 -7.04 3.87
CA LEU A 146 -6.75 -6.44 5.19
C LEU A 146 -7.56 -7.33 6.13
N SER A 147 -8.52 -8.09 5.62
CA SER A 147 -9.29 -9.06 6.43
C SER A 147 -8.45 -10.21 6.98
N GLY A 148 -7.31 -10.50 6.35
CA GLY A 148 -6.39 -11.58 6.72
C GLY A 148 -5.28 -11.16 7.69
N ILE A 149 -5.07 -9.87 7.95
CA ILE A 149 -4.07 -9.38 8.91
C ILE A 149 -4.72 -8.92 10.22
N ASN A 150 -3.89 -8.83 11.26
CA ASN A 150 -4.27 -8.30 12.56
C ASN A 150 -3.39 -7.10 12.87
N ALA A 151 -3.92 -5.89 12.68
CA ALA A 151 -3.19 -4.64 12.76
C ALA A 151 -4.07 -3.52 13.36
N ASN A 152 -3.44 -2.46 13.84
CA ASN A 152 -4.13 -1.26 14.26
C ASN A 152 -4.52 -0.43 13.03
N PHE A 153 -5.75 -0.64 12.54
CA PHE A 153 -6.27 0.06 11.37
C PHE A 153 -6.60 1.54 11.65
N ALA A 154 -7.05 1.84 12.86
CA ALA A 154 -7.45 3.19 13.24
C ALA A 154 -6.31 4.22 13.13
N THR A 155 -5.06 3.78 13.31
CA THR A 155 -3.88 4.65 13.20
C THR A 155 -3.16 4.56 11.85
N ASN A 156 -3.65 3.75 10.88
CA ASN A 156 -2.94 3.43 9.64
C ASN A 156 -1.50 2.94 9.90
N ASN A 157 -1.30 2.07 10.92
CA ASN A 157 0.03 1.67 11.36
C ASN A 157 0.78 0.89 10.27
N ALA A 158 1.67 1.58 9.56
CA ALA A 158 2.39 1.01 8.41
C ALA A 158 3.25 -0.21 8.79
N ARG A 159 3.89 -0.23 9.98
CA ARG A 159 4.69 -1.37 10.44
C ARG A 159 3.88 -2.66 10.52
N GLN A 160 2.64 -2.57 10.98
CA GLN A 160 1.74 -3.72 11.12
C GLN A 160 1.07 -4.09 9.79
N ILE A 161 0.66 -3.09 9.01
CA ILE A 161 -0.01 -3.30 7.71
C ILE A 161 0.92 -3.98 6.72
N TYR A 162 2.17 -3.49 6.61
CA TYR A 162 3.16 -4.01 5.66
C TYR A 162 4.12 -5.04 6.30
N ALA A 163 3.80 -5.59 7.47
CA ALA A 163 4.70 -6.50 8.19
C ALA A 163 5.12 -7.73 7.37
N LYS A 164 4.23 -8.24 6.53
CA LYS A 164 4.44 -9.41 5.68
C LYS A 164 5.09 -9.10 4.32
N VAL A 165 5.34 -7.83 4.03
CA VAL A 165 5.98 -7.39 2.78
C VAL A 165 7.46 -7.11 3.05
N PRO A 166 8.39 -7.91 2.52
CA PRO A 166 9.82 -7.76 2.83
C PRO A 166 10.40 -6.45 2.26
N GLY A 167 11.38 -5.89 2.96
CA GLY A 167 12.19 -4.78 2.49
C GLY A 167 11.50 -3.40 2.47
N ILE A 168 10.29 -3.25 2.99
CA ILE A 168 9.68 -1.92 3.12
C ILE A 168 10.36 -1.15 4.25
N ASN A 169 11.10 -0.10 3.91
CA ASN A 169 11.59 0.91 4.85
C ASN A 169 10.47 1.92 5.13
N ILE A 170 10.24 2.26 6.39
CA ILE A 170 9.13 3.09 6.84
C ILE A 170 9.67 4.34 7.54
N VAL A 171 9.18 5.49 7.11
CA VAL A 171 9.39 6.77 7.78
C VAL A 171 8.05 7.23 8.39
N GLU A 172 8.04 7.47 9.68
CA GLU A 172 6.89 7.97 10.40
C GLU A 172 6.90 9.50 10.35
N ASN A 173 5.93 10.08 9.65
CA ASN A 173 5.89 11.52 9.37
C ASN A 173 4.94 12.28 10.28
N ASP A 174 3.85 11.66 10.73
CA ASP A 174 2.81 12.29 11.54
C ASP A 174 2.11 11.29 12.47
N ALA A 175 1.53 11.79 13.55
CA ALA A 175 0.78 11.00 14.53
C ALA A 175 -0.60 10.53 14.02
N ALA A 176 -1.11 11.11 12.93
CA ALA A 176 -2.42 10.79 12.36
C ALA A 176 -2.36 9.60 11.39
N GLY A 177 -1.17 9.23 10.89
CA GLY A 177 -0.97 8.18 9.90
C GLY A 177 -1.51 8.56 8.51
N ILE A 178 -1.47 9.84 8.15
CA ILE A 178 -1.99 10.36 6.88
C ILE A 178 -0.87 10.54 5.84
N GLN A 179 0.34 10.90 6.28
CA GLN A 179 1.48 11.08 5.39
C GLN A 179 2.31 9.79 5.35
N LEU A 180 1.90 8.80 4.55
CA LEU A 180 2.64 7.56 4.40
C LEU A 180 4.04 7.81 3.86
N GLY A 181 5.04 7.25 4.51
CA GLY A 181 6.44 7.29 4.11
C GLY A 181 7.00 5.89 3.98
N ILE A 182 7.01 5.33 2.77
CA ILE A 182 7.57 4.00 2.50
C ILE A 182 8.41 3.98 1.23
N ALA A 183 9.47 3.18 1.25
CA ALA A 183 10.23 2.81 0.07
C ALA A 183 10.83 1.41 0.24
N THR A 184 11.48 0.91 -0.80
CA THR A 184 12.15 -0.39 -0.83
C THR A 184 13.51 -0.25 -1.51
N ARG A 185 14.42 -1.22 -1.28
CA ARG A 185 15.62 -1.39 -2.11
C ARG A 185 16.58 -0.19 -2.11
N GLY A 186 16.66 0.54 -1.00
CA GLY A 186 17.54 1.72 -0.90
C GLY A 186 17.00 2.99 -1.58
N LEU A 187 15.72 3.01 -1.97
CA LEU A 187 15.02 4.21 -2.43
C LEU A 187 14.59 5.07 -1.24
N ASN A 188 14.31 6.35 -1.49
CA ASN A 188 13.95 7.30 -0.45
C ASN A 188 12.50 7.12 0.02
N PRO A 189 12.23 6.82 1.30
CA PRO A 189 10.88 6.61 1.82
C PRO A 189 10.09 7.90 2.07
N ASN A 190 10.69 9.08 1.90
CA ASN A 190 10.02 10.33 2.22
C ASN A 190 8.73 10.49 1.41
N ARG A 191 7.58 10.50 2.11
CA ARG A 191 6.23 10.66 1.54
C ARG A 191 5.95 9.79 0.31
N THR A 192 6.56 8.61 0.26
CA THR A 192 6.33 7.57 -0.76
C THR A 192 6.61 8.04 -2.21
N THR A 193 7.50 9.02 -2.39
CA THR A 193 7.80 9.66 -3.69
C THR A 193 8.30 8.69 -4.76
N GLU A 194 8.86 7.56 -4.35
CA GLU A 194 9.42 6.55 -5.27
C GLU A 194 8.36 5.55 -5.79
N PHE A 195 7.14 5.58 -5.26
CA PHE A 195 6.04 4.75 -5.74
C PHE A 195 5.04 5.55 -6.57
N ASN A 196 4.49 4.93 -7.61
CA ASN A 196 3.26 5.38 -8.22
C ASN A 196 2.10 5.01 -7.29
N THR A 197 1.62 6.01 -6.52
CA THR A 197 0.61 5.79 -5.48
C THR A 197 -0.78 5.97 -6.05
N ARG A 198 -1.63 4.92 -5.95
CA ARG A 198 -2.97 4.89 -6.53
C ARG A 198 -4.04 4.45 -5.53
N GLN A 199 -5.27 4.87 -5.80
CA GLN A 199 -6.50 4.38 -5.19
C GLN A 199 -7.41 3.85 -6.28
N ASN A 200 -7.92 2.62 -6.15
CA ASN A 200 -8.77 1.98 -7.17
C ASN A 200 -8.20 2.09 -8.61
N GLY A 201 -6.85 2.22 -8.71
CA GLY A 201 -6.11 2.30 -9.96
C GLY A 201 -5.94 3.69 -10.57
N TYR A 202 -6.34 4.80 -9.92
CA TYR A 202 -6.05 6.18 -10.32
C TYR A 202 -5.04 6.85 -9.38
N ASP A 203 -4.28 7.82 -9.89
CA ASP A 203 -3.24 8.51 -9.11
C ASP A 203 -3.84 9.32 -7.96
N ILE A 204 -3.18 9.31 -6.79
CA ILE A 204 -3.57 10.05 -5.58
C ILE A 204 -2.45 10.91 -4.99
N SER A 205 -1.25 10.88 -5.56
CA SER A 205 -0.16 11.79 -5.20
C SER A 205 -0.45 13.22 -5.62
N ALA A 206 0.26 14.18 -5.06
CA ALA A 206 0.04 15.60 -5.31
C ALA A 206 0.20 15.98 -6.80
N ASP A 207 1.27 15.53 -7.43
CA ASP A 207 1.49 15.61 -8.87
C ASP A 207 2.44 14.46 -9.27
N PRO A 208 1.96 13.39 -9.93
CA PRO A 208 2.77 12.21 -10.23
C PRO A 208 3.96 12.49 -11.16
N ILE A 209 4.01 13.63 -11.86
CA ILE A 209 5.09 14.01 -12.75
C ILE A 209 6.07 14.98 -12.11
N GLY A 210 5.56 16.01 -11.43
CA GLY A 210 6.38 17.10 -10.91
C GLY A 210 6.56 17.11 -9.40
N TYR A 211 5.68 16.43 -8.64
CA TYR A 211 5.71 16.41 -7.19
C TYR A 211 5.00 15.18 -6.62
N PRO A 212 5.57 13.97 -6.77
CA PRO A 212 4.91 12.71 -6.47
C PRO A 212 4.77 12.41 -4.95
N GLU A 213 4.74 13.43 -4.10
CA GLU A 213 4.57 13.26 -2.65
C GLU A 213 3.14 12.88 -2.28
N SER A 214 3.01 11.95 -1.33
CA SER A 214 1.74 11.52 -0.77
C SER A 214 1.39 12.32 0.48
N TYR A 215 0.30 13.10 0.41
CA TYR A 215 -0.29 13.84 1.54
C TYR A 215 -1.64 13.29 1.96
N TYR A 216 -2.09 12.27 1.28
CA TYR A 216 -3.30 11.54 1.56
C TYR A 216 -2.99 10.04 1.59
N THR A 217 -3.36 9.38 2.68
CA THR A 217 -3.36 7.92 2.79
C THR A 217 -4.78 7.46 3.07
N PRO A 218 -5.34 6.57 2.24
CA PRO A 218 -6.67 6.01 2.47
C PRO A 218 -6.81 5.41 3.87
N PRO A 219 -7.94 5.62 4.58
CA PRO A 219 -8.21 4.99 5.86
C PRO A 219 -8.20 3.46 5.73
N THR A 220 -7.39 2.79 6.53
CA THR A 220 -7.18 1.32 6.41
C THR A 220 -8.47 0.54 6.64
N GLU A 221 -9.39 1.04 7.47
CA GLU A 221 -10.70 0.42 7.70
C GLU A 221 -11.55 0.32 6.42
N ALA A 222 -11.37 1.24 5.47
CA ALA A 222 -12.10 1.28 4.20
C ALA A 222 -11.47 0.42 3.10
N ILE A 223 -10.22 -0.05 3.29
CA ILE A 223 -9.47 -0.79 2.29
C ILE A 223 -9.83 -2.27 2.34
N ASP A 224 -10.03 -2.88 1.18
CA ASP A 224 -10.13 -4.33 0.99
C ASP A 224 -8.74 -4.97 0.92
N ARG A 225 -7.88 -4.40 0.04
CA ARG A 225 -6.52 -4.88 -0.15
C ARG A 225 -5.58 -3.78 -0.65
N ILE A 226 -4.29 -3.98 -0.43
CA ILE A 226 -3.21 -3.12 -0.92
C ILE A 226 -2.36 -3.95 -1.90
N GLU A 227 -2.23 -3.47 -3.12
CA GLU A 227 -1.48 -4.11 -4.19
C GLU A 227 -0.12 -3.40 -4.34
N ILE A 228 0.96 -4.16 -4.29
CA ILE A 228 2.33 -3.68 -4.45
C ILE A 228 2.96 -4.43 -5.62
N VAL A 229 3.40 -3.70 -6.66
CA VAL A 229 4.10 -4.28 -7.80
C VAL A 229 5.43 -3.58 -7.95
N ARG A 230 6.52 -4.34 -7.88
CA ARG A 230 7.88 -3.80 -7.91
C ARG A 230 8.50 -3.91 -9.29
N GLY A 231 9.54 -3.13 -9.53
CA GLY A 231 10.33 -3.22 -10.76
C GLY A 231 9.50 -2.94 -12.01
N ALA A 232 9.12 -3.99 -12.73
CA ALA A 232 8.41 -3.93 -14.01
C ALA A 232 7.02 -3.25 -14.00
N ALA A 233 6.59 -2.65 -12.89
CA ALA A 233 5.38 -1.83 -12.83
C ALA A 233 5.49 -0.56 -13.71
N SER A 234 6.70 -0.06 -13.94
CA SER A 234 6.95 1.16 -14.73
C SER A 234 6.32 1.14 -16.12
N LEU A 235 6.24 -0.02 -16.77
CA LEU A 235 5.66 -0.15 -18.11
C LEU A 235 4.16 0.20 -18.13
N GLN A 236 3.39 -0.20 -17.11
CA GLN A 236 1.95 0.06 -17.06
C GLN A 236 1.57 1.34 -16.30
N TYR A 237 2.36 1.71 -15.28
CA TYR A 237 1.91 2.70 -14.30
C TYR A 237 2.72 4.01 -14.32
N GLY A 238 3.91 4.04 -14.93
CA GLY A 238 4.69 5.27 -15.12
C GLY A 238 6.07 5.23 -14.46
N THR A 239 6.57 6.39 -14.13
CA THR A 239 7.98 6.75 -14.05
C THR A 239 8.67 6.56 -12.68
N GLN A 240 8.06 5.92 -11.69
CA GLN A 240 8.68 5.75 -10.36
C GLN A 240 9.47 4.44 -10.25
N PHE A 241 10.64 4.48 -9.57
CA PHE A 241 11.54 3.34 -9.38
C PHE A 241 11.01 2.28 -8.42
N GLY A 242 10.23 2.65 -7.41
CA GLY A 242 9.64 1.75 -6.42
C GLY A 242 8.51 0.87 -6.97
N GLY A 243 7.92 1.27 -8.10
CA GLY A 243 6.81 0.58 -8.73
C GLY A 243 5.44 1.11 -8.33
N LEU A 244 4.45 0.23 -8.20
CA LEU A 244 3.07 0.55 -7.88
C LEU A 244 2.74 0.29 -6.41
N LEU A 245 2.02 1.23 -5.80
CA LEU A 245 1.29 1.06 -4.53
C LEU A 245 -0.17 1.43 -4.79
N ASN A 246 -1.08 0.45 -4.79
CA ASN A 246 -2.48 0.67 -5.12
C ASN A 246 -3.40 0.22 -4.00
N PHE A 247 -4.21 1.13 -3.46
CA PHE A 247 -5.21 0.89 -2.43
C PHE A 247 -6.55 0.57 -3.08
N GLN A 248 -7.04 -0.65 -2.90
CA GLN A 248 -8.36 -1.06 -3.37
C GLN A 248 -9.38 -0.92 -2.25
N PHE A 249 -10.39 -0.07 -2.43
CA PHE A 249 -11.45 0.11 -1.45
C PHE A 249 -12.45 -1.04 -1.44
N LYS A 250 -13.08 -1.23 -0.28
CA LYS A 250 -14.27 -2.07 -0.14
C LYS A 250 -15.36 -1.60 -1.10
N LYS A 251 -16.23 -2.52 -1.50
CA LYS A 251 -17.41 -2.27 -2.34
C LYS A 251 -18.65 -2.81 -1.64
N GLY A 252 -19.82 -2.39 -2.08
CA GLY A 252 -21.06 -2.99 -1.64
C GLY A 252 -21.10 -4.49 -1.94
N LYS A 253 -21.52 -5.31 -0.98
CA LYS A 253 -21.62 -6.76 -1.19
C LYS A 253 -22.78 -7.08 -2.12
N PRO A 254 -22.56 -7.91 -3.16
CA PRO A 254 -23.61 -8.25 -4.13
C PRO A 254 -24.81 -8.98 -3.51
N ASP A 255 -24.60 -9.72 -2.43
CA ASP A 255 -25.60 -10.51 -1.72
C ASP A 255 -26.37 -9.73 -0.63
N LYS A 256 -26.01 -8.46 -0.39
CA LYS A 256 -26.64 -7.58 0.60
C LYS A 256 -27.17 -6.31 -0.04
N LYS A 257 -28.45 -6.01 0.22
CA LYS A 257 -29.04 -4.72 -0.19
C LYS A 257 -28.48 -3.55 0.62
N PHE A 258 -28.15 -3.80 1.89
CA PHE A 258 -27.62 -2.83 2.84
C PHE A 258 -26.70 -3.52 3.84
N GLU A 259 -25.55 -2.95 4.07
CA GLU A 259 -24.61 -3.29 5.14
C GLU A 259 -24.16 -1.99 5.80
N PHE A 260 -24.17 -1.95 7.13
CA PHE A 260 -23.63 -0.86 7.92
C PHE A 260 -22.49 -1.37 8.79
N GLU A 261 -21.36 -0.67 8.81
CA GLU A 261 -20.24 -0.96 9.69
C GLU A 261 -19.82 0.32 10.41
N THR A 262 -19.69 0.28 11.73
CA THR A 262 -19.10 1.35 12.51
C THR A 262 -17.98 0.81 13.38
N ARG A 263 -16.89 1.58 13.53
CA ARG A 263 -15.75 1.27 14.39
C ARG A 263 -15.34 2.52 15.13
N GLN A 264 -15.37 2.45 16.47
CA GLN A 264 -15.03 3.54 17.37
C GLN A 264 -13.76 3.15 18.11
N THR A 265 -12.71 3.93 17.98
CA THR A 265 -11.41 3.67 18.62
C THR A 265 -11.01 4.83 19.49
N GLY A 266 -10.78 4.55 20.77
CA GLY A 266 -10.15 5.47 21.72
C GLY A 266 -8.75 5.01 22.07
N GLY A 267 -7.85 5.93 22.37
CA GLY A 267 -6.47 5.57 22.70
C GLY A 267 -5.73 6.63 23.52
N THR A 268 -4.49 6.28 23.85
CA THR A 268 -3.58 7.20 24.52
C THR A 268 -3.40 8.49 23.74
N TYR A 269 -2.99 9.55 24.43
CA TYR A 269 -2.77 10.89 23.88
C TYR A 269 -4.01 11.49 23.22
N GLY A 270 -5.20 11.18 23.77
CA GLY A 270 -6.47 11.73 23.31
C GLY A 270 -6.87 11.28 21.93
N LEU A 271 -6.33 10.15 21.42
CA LEU A 271 -6.78 9.62 20.13
C LEU A 271 -8.25 9.22 20.20
N PHE A 272 -9.02 9.73 19.26
CA PHE A 272 -10.36 9.25 18.93
C PHE A 272 -10.47 9.10 17.42
N ASN A 273 -10.89 7.90 16.96
CA ASN A 273 -11.13 7.60 15.56
C ASN A 273 -12.51 6.97 15.41
N SER A 274 -13.37 7.59 14.62
CA SER A 274 -14.73 7.16 14.30
C SER A 274 -14.83 6.83 12.81
N PHE A 275 -14.83 5.57 12.46
CA PHE A 275 -15.08 5.06 11.11
C PHE A 275 -16.52 4.59 10.98
N ASN A 276 -17.24 5.05 9.97
CA ASN A 276 -18.61 4.65 9.69
C ASN A 276 -18.76 4.40 8.19
N SER A 277 -19.35 3.27 7.79
CA SER A 277 -19.56 2.96 6.38
C SER A 277 -20.91 2.32 6.11
N VAL A 278 -21.42 2.56 4.92
CA VAL A 278 -22.61 1.93 4.37
C VAL A 278 -22.30 1.37 2.99
N GLY A 279 -22.88 0.23 2.64
CA GLY A 279 -22.69 -0.35 1.32
C GLY A 279 -23.73 -1.41 1.01
N GLY A 280 -23.82 -1.78 -0.26
CA GLY A 280 -24.73 -2.83 -0.71
C GLY A 280 -24.96 -2.82 -2.20
N GLN A 281 -25.86 -3.68 -2.63
CA GLN A 281 -26.31 -3.74 -4.02
C GLN A 281 -27.84 -3.77 -4.10
N VAL A 282 -28.41 -2.83 -4.83
CA VAL A 282 -29.86 -2.74 -5.08
C VAL A 282 -30.09 -2.87 -6.60
N GLY A 283 -30.57 -4.03 -7.02
CA GLY A 283 -30.71 -4.33 -8.44
C GLY A 283 -29.37 -4.24 -9.17
N LYS A 284 -29.27 -3.32 -10.13
CA LYS A 284 -28.07 -3.06 -10.94
C LYS A 284 -27.11 -2.05 -10.32
N LEU A 285 -27.45 -1.43 -9.20
CA LEU A 285 -26.66 -0.40 -8.53
C LEU A 285 -25.89 -1.01 -7.37
N ASN A 286 -24.57 -0.95 -7.41
CA ASN A 286 -23.67 -1.20 -6.29
C ASN A 286 -23.23 0.15 -5.70
N TYR A 287 -23.23 0.27 -4.39
CA TYR A 287 -22.83 1.50 -3.71
C TYR A 287 -22.00 1.20 -2.47
N TYR A 288 -21.07 2.10 -2.17
CA TYR A 288 -20.29 2.08 -0.95
C TYR A 288 -19.91 3.52 -0.57
N ALA A 289 -20.06 3.84 0.71
CA ALA A 289 -19.66 5.13 1.24
C ALA A 289 -19.07 4.95 2.63
N PHE A 290 -18.14 5.84 3.02
CA PHE A 290 -17.66 5.94 4.38
C PHE A 290 -17.38 7.38 4.78
N PHE A 291 -17.38 7.60 6.09
CA PHE A 291 -16.90 8.81 6.74
C PHE A 291 -16.01 8.44 7.93
N VAL A 292 -14.84 9.08 8.02
CA VAL A 292 -13.89 8.96 9.12
C VAL A 292 -13.67 10.32 9.73
N HIS A 293 -13.84 10.40 11.05
CA HIS A 293 -13.34 11.49 11.87
C HIS A 293 -12.23 10.96 12.78
N LYS A 294 -11.07 11.57 12.72
CA LYS A 294 -9.91 11.20 13.55
C LYS A 294 -9.30 12.45 14.18
N GLN A 295 -9.10 12.42 15.49
CA GLN A 295 -8.42 13.50 16.22
C GLN A 295 -7.53 12.94 17.31
N GLY A 296 -6.57 13.72 17.76
CA GLY A 296 -5.68 13.37 18.86
C GLY A 296 -4.74 14.51 19.22
N ASN A 297 -4.12 14.40 20.41
CA ASN A 297 -3.11 15.37 20.86
C ASN A 297 -1.70 14.97 20.38
N GLY A 298 -1.53 13.68 19.97
CA GLY A 298 -0.24 13.10 19.64
C GLY A 298 0.66 12.87 20.87
N TRP A 299 1.76 12.16 20.70
CA TRP A 299 2.68 11.79 21.76
C TRP A 299 3.59 12.95 22.22
N ARG A 300 3.99 13.82 21.31
CA ARG A 300 4.80 14.99 21.57
C ARG A 300 3.91 16.20 21.89
N GLN A 301 4.50 17.21 22.57
CA GLN A 301 3.87 18.53 22.71
C GLN A 301 3.66 19.15 21.33
N ASN A 302 2.58 19.90 21.13
CA ASN A 302 2.25 20.59 19.86
C ASN A 302 2.17 19.63 18.65
N THR A 303 1.47 18.49 18.81
CA THR A 303 1.17 17.53 17.74
C THR A 303 -0.32 17.25 17.60
N ASN A 304 -1.17 18.19 18.06
CA ASN A 304 -2.62 18.07 17.90
C ASN A 304 -3.00 17.94 16.42
N PHE A 305 -3.92 17.07 16.13
CA PHE A 305 -4.42 16.89 14.77
C PHE A 305 -5.92 16.63 14.72
N ASN A 306 -6.50 16.97 13.58
CA ASN A 306 -7.89 16.68 13.20
C ASN A 306 -7.96 16.31 11.73
N VAL A 307 -8.61 15.20 11.44
CA VAL A 307 -8.77 14.65 10.07
C VAL A 307 -10.21 14.27 9.86
N ASN A 308 -10.78 14.72 8.77
CA ASN A 308 -12.09 14.26 8.27
C ASN A 308 -11.90 13.71 6.87
N THR A 309 -12.33 12.48 6.62
CA THR A 309 -12.23 11.85 5.30
C THR A 309 -13.57 11.23 4.94
N GLY A 310 -14.12 11.63 3.81
CA GLY A 310 -15.32 11.07 3.23
C GLY A 310 -15.03 10.42 1.88
N TYR A 311 -15.74 9.36 1.58
CA TYR A 311 -15.72 8.68 0.29
C TYR A 311 -17.09 8.19 -0.09
N PHE A 312 -17.37 8.27 -1.37
CA PHE A 312 -18.61 7.79 -1.95
C PHE A 312 -18.33 7.15 -3.31
N SER A 313 -18.94 6.01 -3.57
CA SER A 313 -18.82 5.25 -4.81
C SER A 313 -20.15 4.68 -5.25
N LEU A 314 -20.46 4.86 -6.52
CA LEU A 314 -21.60 4.24 -7.22
C LEU A 314 -21.08 3.48 -8.43
N ALA A 315 -21.59 2.29 -8.66
CA ALA A 315 -21.35 1.53 -9.87
C ALA A 315 -22.68 0.95 -10.40
N TYR A 316 -23.07 1.32 -11.61
CA TYR A 316 -24.31 0.93 -12.22
C TYR A 316 -24.09 0.05 -13.45
N GLN A 317 -24.71 -1.13 -13.46
CA GLN A 317 -24.68 -2.07 -14.58
C GLN A 317 -25.73 -1.65 -15.62
N LEU A 318 -25.34 -0.85 -16.62
CA LEU A 318 -26.24 -0.37 -17.67
C LEU A 318 -26.81 -1.54 -18.49
N SER A 319 -25.93 -2.46 -18.92
CA SER A 319 -26.28 -3.66 -19.67
C SER A 319 -25.40 -4.82 -19.21
N LYS A 320 -25.57 -6.03 -19.74
CA LYS A 320 -24.66 -7.15 -19.45
C LYS A 320 -23.20 -6.86 -19.80
N LYS A 321 -22.96 -5.91 -20.73
CA LYS A 321 -21.62 -5.58 -21.22
C LYS A 321 -21.04 -4.28 -20.70
N VAL A 322 -21.88 -3.35 -20.23
CA VAL A 322 -21.45 -1.98 -19.88
C VAL A 322 -21.76 -1.68 -18.43
N LYS A 323 -20.70 -1.28 -17.69
CA LYS A 323 -20.79 -0.77 -16.33
C LYS A 323 -20.17 0.63 -16.25
N ILE A 324 -20.87 1.56 -15.62
CA ILE A 324 -20.35 2.91 -15.32
C ILE A 324 -20.17 3.06 -13.81
N GLY A 325 -19.17 3.84 -13.42
CA GLY A 325 -18.89 4.14 -12.02
C GLY A 325 -18.56 5.60 -11.80
N ALA A 326 -18.87 6.09 -10.62
CA ALA A 326 -18.48 7.40 -10.14
C ALA A 326 -17.99 7.29 -8.70
N GLU A 327 -16.90 7.98 -8.37
CA GLU A 327 -16.29 8.03 -7.05
C GLU A 327 -15.96 9.47 -6.68
N LEU A 328 -16.06 9.79 -5.39
CA LEU A 328 -15.57 11.04 -4.83
C LEU A 328 -14.89 10.74 -3.49
N THR A 329 -13.65 11.17 -3.36
CA THR A 329 -12.92 11.21 -2.09
C THR A 329 -12.74 12.66 -1.68
N SER A 330 -13.00 12.98 -0.40
CA SER A 330 -12.73 14.30 0.17
C SER A 330 -12.05 14.14 1.52
N MET A 331 -10.92 14.82 1.73
CA MET A 331 -10.20 14.85 3.00
C MET A 331 -9.89 16.28 3.39
N ASN A 332 -10.04 16.57 4.69
CA ASN A 332 -9.55 17.78 5.33
C ASN A 332 -8.68 17.37 6.53
N TYR A 333 -7.42 17.78 6.50
CA TYR A 333 -6.42 17.44 7.50
C TYR A 333 -5.75 18.71 8.01
N LEU A 334 -5.75 18.88 9.34
CA LEU A 334 -5.06 19.95 10.05
C LEU A 334 -4.24 19.36 11.18
N MET A 335 -2.97 19.75 11.31
CA MET A 335 -2.12 19.32 12.42
C MET A 335 -1.15 20.42 12.85
N GLN A 336 -0.79 20.39 14.14
CA GLN A 336 0.34 21.12 14.70
C GLN A 336 1.65 20.39 14.41
N GLN A 337 2.73 21.14 14.24
CA GLN A 337 4.06 20.58 13.98
C GLN A 337 5.05 21.05 15.06
N PRO A 338 5.56 20.14 15.90
CA PRO A 338 6.38 20.48 17.08
C PRO A 338 7.80 20.96 16.73
N GLY A 339 8.19 20.91 15.45
CA GLY A 339 9.57 21.10 15.01
C GLY A 339 10.45 19.89 15.29
N GLY A 340 11.65 19.92 14.73
CA GLY A 340 12.68 18.92 14.98
C GLY A 340 13.48 19.18 16.26
N LEU A 341 14.27 18.16 16.64
CA LEU A 341 15.18 18.21 17.77
C LEU A 341 16.64 18.02 17.28
N THR A 342 17.60 18.55 18.04
CA THR A 342 18.99 18.11 17.93
C THR A 342 19.16 16.76 18.59
N ASP A 343 20.32 16.09 18.39
CA ASP A 343 20.62 14.82 19.06
C ASP A 343 20.62 14.97 20.59
N ILE A 344 21.16 16.07 21.12
CA ILE A 344 21.17 16.38 22.55
C ILE A 344 19.74 16.49 23.07
N GLN A 345 18.91 17.32 22.42
CA GLN A 345 17.51 17.51 22.83
C GLN A 345 16.69 16.22 22.77
N PHE A 346 16.93 15.38 21.76
CA PHE A 346 16.26 14.07 21.64
C PHE A 346 16.60 13.15 22.82
N ASN A 347 17.87 13.10 23.21
CA ASN A 347 18.33 12.28 24.33
C ASN A 347 17.81 12.79 25.67
N GLU A 348 17.78 14.11 25.88
CA GLU A 348 17.26 14.74 27.10
C GLU A 348 15.75 14.54 27.22
N ASN A 349 14.99 14.93 26.21
CA ASN A 349 13.54 14.82 26.17
C ASN A 349 12.99 14.67 24.75
N SER A 350 12.76 13.46 24.30
CA SER A 350 12.22 13.15 22.99
C SER A 350 10.78 13.65 22.75
N GLN A 351 10.04 14.03 23.81
CA GLN A 351 8.70 14.64 23.72
C GLN A 351 8.74 16.16 23.56
N ALA A 352 9.90 16.78 23.72
CA ALA A 352 10.02 18.23 23.63
C ALA A 352 9.55 18.78 22.29
N SER A 353 9.05 19.99 22.31
CA SER A 353 8.66 20.76 21.14
C SER A 353 9.43 22.08 21.10
N ASN A 354 10.08 22.37 20.00
CA ASN A 354 10.73 23.64 19.76
C ASN A 354 9.80 24.65 19.06
N ARG A 355 8.59 24.22 18.66
CA ARG A 355 7.66 25.05 17.88
C ARG A 355 6.24 24.87 18.40
N ASN A 356 5.60 25.98 18.75
CA ASN A 356 4.20 25.99 19.21
C ASN A 356 3.26 26.78 18.26
N ARG A 357 3.83 27.29 17.16
CA ARG A 357 3.11 28.09 16.16
C ARG A 357 3.15 27.51 14.75
N ASN A 358 3.74 26.30 14.61
CA ASN A 358 3.84 25.62 13.32
C ASN A 358 2.61 24.76 13.07
N TRP A 359 2.02 24.94 11.91
CA TRP A 359 0.84 24.19 11.47
C TRP A 359 1.03 23.65 10.05
N PHE A 360 0.34 22.56 9.80
CA PHE A 360 0.22 21.94 8.49
C PHE A 360 -1.24 21.67 8.17
N GLN A 361 -1.65 21.94 6.93
CA GLN A 361 -2.96 21.52 6.42
C GLN A 361 -2.84 20.80 5.08
N ALA A 362 -3.77 19.91 4.79
CA ALA A 362 -4.02 19.36 3.47
C ALA A 362 -5.53 19.21 3.24
N LYS A 363 -6.02 19.72 2.10
CA LYS A 363 -7.38 19.50 1.61
C LYS A 363 -7.28 18.76 0.29
N TRP A 364 -7.98 17.65 0.16
CA TRP A 364 -7.80 16.71 -0.94
C TRP A 364 -9.15 16.28 -1.49
N ASN A 365 -9.48 16.62 -2.74
CA ASN A 365 -10.73 16.25 -3.37
C ASN A 365 -10.43 15.55 -4.69
N MET A 366 -10.95 14.33 -4.85
CA MET A 366 -10.68 13.48 -6.00
C MET A 366 -11.98 12.93 -6.61
N PRO A 367 -12.57 13.60 -7.61
CA PRO A 367 -13.66 13.05 -8.41
C PRO A 367 -13.11 12.07 -9.45
N VAL A 368 -13.83 10.96 -9.68
CA VAL A 368 -13.48 9.92 -10.64
C VAL A 368 -14.71 9.40 -11.36
N VAL A 369 -14.59 9.16 -12.66
CA VAL A 369 -15.60 8.48 -13.48
C VAL A 369 -14.94 7.32 -14.20
N THR A 370 -15.63 6.17 -14.24
CA THR A 370 -15.14 4.95 -14.90
C THR A 370 -16.18 4.37 -15.84
N LEU A 371 -15.70 3.79 -16.94
CA LEU A 371 -16.50 2.98 -17.84
C LEU A 371 -15.77 1.64 -18.06
N ASP A 372 -16.44 0.54 -17.72
CA ASP A 372 -16.02 -0.82 -18.05
C ASP A 372 -16.90 -1.35 -19.18
N TYR A 373 -16.30 -1.80 -20.27
CA TYR A 373 -17.02 -2.33 -21.43
C TYR A 373 -16.46 -3.69 -21.84
N GLN A 374 -17.31 -4.72 -21.73
CA GLN A 374 -17.05 -6.06 -22.24
C GLN A 374 -17.48 -6.09 -23.72
N ILE A 375 -16.56 -5.85 -24.63
CA ILE A 375 -16.83 -5.81 -26.08
C ILE A 375 -17.35 -7.17 -26.54
N ASP A 376 -16.57 -8.21 -26.23
CA ASP A 376 -16.89 -9.62 -26.43
C ASP A 376 -16.27 -10.48 -25.31
N GLU A 377 -16.35 -11.80 -25.36
CA GLU A 377 -15.83 -12.72 -24.32
C GLU A 377 -14.32 -12.61 -24.12
N ARG A 378 -13.58 -12.15 -25.13
CA ARG A 378 -12.11 -12.07 -25.15
C ARG A 378 -11.58 -10.66 -24.96
N THR A 379 -12.40 -9.64 -25.22
CA THR A 379 -11.99 -8.23 -25.29
C THR A 379 -12.70 -7.39 -24.25
N LYS A 380 -11.91 -6.77 -23.38
CA LYS A 380 -12.39 -5.79 -22.38
C LYS A 380 -11.77 -4.43 -22.63
N PHE A 381 -12.56 -3.41 -22.44
CA PHE A 381 -12.14 -2.01 -22.48
C PHE A 381 -12.50 -1.34 -21.17
N ASN A 382 -11.59 -0.55 -20.64
CA ASN A 382 -11.82 0.29 -19.46
C ASN A 382 -11.29 1.68 -19.74
N ILE A 383 -12.04 2.70 -19.41
CA ILE A 383 -11.55 4.07 -19.36
C ILE A 383 -11.88 4.67 -17.99
N ARG A 384 -10.94 5.44 -17.47
CA ARG A 384 -11.05 6.14 -16.19
C ARG A 384 -10.59 7.57 -16.37
N ALA A 385 -11.43 8.52 -15.96
CA ALA A 385 -11.09 9.93 -15.87
C ALA A 385 -11.13 10.34 -14.40
N TYR A 386 -10.12 11.07 -13.95
CA TYR A 386 -9.98 11.48 -12.55
C TYR A 386 -9.40 12.88 -12.44
N GLY A 387 -9.74 13.56 -11.36
CA GLY A 387 -9.20 14.87 -11.01
C GLY A 387 -8.62 14.90 -9.61
N LEU A 388 -7.72 15.83 -9.37
CA LEU A 388 -7.25 16.23 -8.06
C LEU A 388 -7.39 17.73 -7.91
N ILE A 389 -8.24 18.16 -6.99
CA ILE A 389 -8.40 19.55 -6.57
C ILE A 389 -7.95 19.60 -5.10
N ALA A 390 -6.74 20.11 -4.86
CA ALA A 390 -6.13 20.00 -3.56
C ALA A 390 -5.36 21.26 -3.16
N GLU A 391 -5.21 21.43 -1.85
CA GLU A 391 -4.44 22.50 -1.22
C GLU A 391 -3.54 21.87 -0.15
N ARG A 392 -2.33 22.38 -0.02
CA ARG A 392 -1.41 22.06 1.05
C ARG A 392 -0.76 23.30 1.60
N GLY A 393 -0.84 23.52 2.90
CA GLY A 393 -0.24 24.65 3.58
C GLY A 393 0.71 24.19 4.69
N SER A 394 1.86 24.86 4.82
CA SER A 394 2.75 24.77 5.99
C SER A 394 3.10 26.17 6.45
N ILE A 395 2.72 26.51 7.68
CA ILE A 395 3.02 27.81 8.27
C ILE A 395 3.80 27.62 9.57
N GLY A 396 4.86 28.40 9.77
CA GLY A 396 5.60 28.38 11.02
C GLY A 396 7.02 28.90 10.91
N ASN A 397 7.81 28.60 11.93
CA ASN A 397 9.23 28.93 12.01
C ASN A 397 10.07 27.70 11.66
N ILE A 398 10.92 27.79 10.62
CA ILE A 398 11.83 26.73 10.17
C ILE A 398 13.29 27.02 10.49
N ILE A 399 13.57 28.03 11.35
CA ILE A 399 14.92 28.30 11.83
C ILE A 399 15.42 27.08 12.63
N ASN A 400 16.67 26.71 12.42
CA ASN A 400 17.30 25.62 13.12
C ASN A 400 17.20 25.78 14.66
N PRO A 401 16.82 24.70 15.40
CA PRO A 401 16.68 24.72 16.86
C PRO A 401 17.89 25.18 17.66
N ILE A 402 19.09 25.09 17.09
CA ILE A 402 20.32 25.64 17.72
C ILE A 402 20.28 27.17 17.74
N LYS A 403 19.79 27.79 16.66
CA LYS A 403 19.74 29.23 16.48
C LYS A 403 18.55 29.86 17.19
N ASP A 404 17.42 29.19 17.21
CA ASP A 404 16.20 29.67 17.88
C ASP A 404 15.40 28.52 18.48
N ARG A 405 15.48 28.36 19.80
CA ARG A 405 14.73 27.35 20.56
C ARG A 405 13.37 27.86 21.04
N THR A 406 13.14 29.15 21.04
CA THR A 406 12.04 29.77 21.77
C THR A 406 10.78 29.97 20.96
N ASP A 407 10.83 29.71 19.65
CA ASP A 407 9.74 30.02 18.72
C ASP A 407 9.25 31.45 18.95
N SER A 408 10.17 32.40 18.82
CA SER A 408 9.99 33.82 19.13
C SER A 408 8.81 34.44 18.36
N THR A 409 8.41 35.67 18.72
CA THR A 409 7.36 36.45 18.06
C THR A 409 7.70 36.85 16.62
N GLN A 410 8.73 36.27 16.04
CA GLN A 410 9.13 36.52 14.67
C GLN A 410 8.03 36.11 13.65
N ARG A 411 8.16 36.68 12.48
CA ARG A 411 7.35 36.36 11.30
C ARG A 411 7.38 34.85 11.03
N ARG A 412 6.21 34.27 10.80
CA ARG A 412 6.12 32.86 10.33
C ARG A 412 6.26 32.83 8.82
N GLN A 413 6.97 31.85 8.31
CA GLN A 413 7.00 31.52 6.89
C GLN A 413 5.78 30.66 6.54
N LEU A 414 5.10 31.01 5.46
CA LEU A 414 4.01 30.24 4.87
C LEU A 414 4.46 29.70 3.52
N THR A 415 4.39 28.38 3.36
CA THR A 415 4.44 27.72 2.04
C THR A 415 3.05 27.19 1.73
N TYR A 416 2.50 27.56 0.58
CA TYR A 416 1.16 27.19 0.16
C TYR A 416 1.18 26.65 -1.26
N ASP A 417 0.65 25.44 -1.44
CA ASP A 417 0.56 24.77 -2.74
C ASP A 417 -0.91 24.57 -3.11
N ASN A 418 -1.24 24.82 -4.37
CA ASN A 418 -2.52 24.51 -4.99
C ASN A 418 -2.30 23.52 -6.12
N TYR A 419 -3.14 22.49 -6.17
CA TYR A 419 -3.12 21.44 -7.19
C TYR A 419 -4.48 21.41 -7.90
N ASN A 420 -4.46 21.52 -9.22
CA ASN A 420 -5.63 21.37 -10.07
C ASN A 420 -5.26 20.49 -11.24
N ASN A 421 -5.32 19.19 -11.03
CA ASN A 421 -4.80 18.19 -11.93
C ASN A 421 -5.92 17.33 -12.50
N PHE A 422 -5.75 16.88 -13.74
CA PHE A 422 -6.67 16.00 -14.43
C PHE A 422 -5.90 14.86 -15.08
N GLY A 423 -6.45 13.66 -15.02
CA GLY A 423 -5.89 12.50 -15.72
C GLY A 423 -6.96 11.61 -16.32
N THR A 424 -6.61 10.95 -17.41
CA THR A 424 -7.42 9.88 -18.00
C THR A 424 -6.52 8.73 -18.41
N GLU A 425 -7.00 7.52 -18.23
CA GLU A 425 -6.32 6.30 -18.62
C GLU A 425 -7.32 5.33 -19.26
N ALA A 426 -7.03 4.91 -20.49
CA ALA A 426 -7.80 3.92 -21.22
C ALA A 426 -6.97 2.64 -21.39
N ARG A 427 -7.60 1.48 -21.20
CA ARG A 427 -6.98 0.16 -21.33
C ARG A 427 -7.83 -0.77 -22.14
N LEU A 428 -7.21 -1.49 -23.07
CA LEU A 428 -7.81 -2.56 -23.86
C LEU A 428 -7.07 -3.86 -23.58
N LEU A 429 -7.75 -4.82 -22.99
CA LEU A 429 -7.24 -6.16 -22.75
C LEU A 429 -7.90 -7.13 -23.73
N HIS A 430 -7.10 -7.83 -24.52
CA HIS A 430 -7.60 -8.83 -25.45
C HIS A 430 -6.91 -10.17 -25.25
N ARG A 431 -7.71 -11.24 -25.13
CA ARG A 431 -7.26 -12.63 -25.03
C ARG A 431 -7.37 -13.30 -26.38
N TYR A 432 -6.30 -13.97 -26.80
CA TYR A 432 -6.24 -14.63 -28.09
C TYR A 432 -5.43 -15.93 -28.03
N ALA A 433 -5.34 -16.62 -29.12
CA ALA A 433 -4.46 -17.77 -29.25
C ALA A 433 -3.49 -17.54 -30.40
N ILE A 434 -2.24 -17.89 -30.20
CA ILE A 434 -1.19 -17.90 -31.20
C ILE A 434 -0.52 -19.28 -31.17
N PHE A 435 -0.38 -19.93 -32.33
CA PHE A 435 0.14 -21.31 -32.42
C PHE A 435 -0.56 -22.30 -31.45
N ASN A 436 -1.89 -22.19 -31.31
CA ASN A 436 -2.72 -22.95 -30.37
C ASN A 436 -2.35 -22.79 -28.89
N LYS A 437 -1.63 -21.72 -28.54
CA LYS A 437 -1.28 -21.37 -27.15
C LYS A 437 -2.01 -20.10 -26.73
N LYS A 438 -2.32 -20.00 -25.43
CA LYS A 438 -2.97 -18.82 -24.85
C LYS A 438 -2.04 -17.62 -24.95
N ALA A 439 -2.63 -16.45 -25.20
CA ALA A 439 -1.95 -15.17 -25.18
C ALA A 439 -2.93 -14.09 -24.72
N SER A 440 -2.39 -13.02 -24.14
CA SER A 440 -3.19 -11.83 -23.83
C SER A 440 -2.34 -10.59 -23.98
N PHE A 441 -2.84 -9.61 -24.72
CA PHE A 441 -2.20 -8.32 -24.77
C PHE A 441 -3.01 -7.25 -24.04
N LEU A 442 -2.31 -6.28 -23.51
CA LEU A 442 -2.83 -5.09 -22.88
C LEU A 442 -2.28 -3.88 -23.62
N LEU A 443 -3.15 -3.09 -24.24
CA LEU A 443 -2.83 -1.77 -24.76
C LEU A 443 -3.39 -0.71 -23.81
N GLY A 444 -2.56 0.26 -23.44
CA GLY A 444 -2.98 1.36 -22.58
C GLY A 444 -2.58 2.72 -23.16
N LEU A 445 -3.44 3.70 -22.92
CA LEU A 445 -3.25 5.12 -23.25
C LEU A 445 -3.42 5.91 -21.95
N ARG A 446 -2.50 6.83 -21.68
CA ARG A 446 -2.57 7.75 -20.56
C ARG A 446 -2.44 9.19 -21.05
N TYR A 447 -3.27 10.05 -20.53
CA TYR A 447 -3.12 11.50 -20.59
C TYR A 447 -3.19 12.06 -19.17
N TYR A 448 -2.31 12.98 -18.83
CA TYR A 448 -2.31 13.69 -17.56
C TYR A 448 -1.92 15.15 -17.79
N GLN A 449 -2.63 16.03 -17.12
CA GLN A 449 -2.34 17.46 -17.07
C GLN A 449 -2.27 17.88 -15.60
N GLY A 450 -1.11 18.40 -15.20
CA GLY A 450 -0.89 19.02 -13.90
C GLY A 450 -0.92 20.55 -14.03
N ASN A 451 -1.52 21.21 -13.03
CA ASN A 451 -1.44 22.65 -12.85
C ASN A 451 -1.22 22.92 -11.36
N THR A 452 0.06 22.92 -10.99
CA THR A 452 0.50 23.16 -9.61
C THR A 452 0.97 24.59 -9.46
N GLN A 453 0.47 25.31 -8.45
CA GLN A 453 1.03 26.59 -8.01
C GLN A 453 1.67 26.40 -6.65
N ARG A 454 2.88 26.89 -6.48
CA ARG A 454 3.60 26.91 -5.22
C ARG A 454 4.00 28.33 -4.87
N GLN A 455 3.60 28.74 -3.68
CA GLN A 455 3.81 30.07 -3.15
C GLN A 455 4.53 30.01 -1.79
N GLN A 456 5.44 30.94 -1.54
CA GLN A 456 6.10 31.07 -0.26
C GLN A 456 6.29 32.54 0.09
N GLY A 457 6.05 32.84 1.36
CA GLY A 457 6.18 34.21 1.85
C GLY A 457 5.81 34.32 3.32
N SER A 458 5.68 35.58 3.79
CA SER A 458 5.31 35.86 5.16
C SER A 458 3.86 35.49 5.47
N GLY A 459 3.67 34.77 6.56
CA GLY A 459 2.39 34.59 7.22
C GLY A 459 2.21 35.47 8.43
N PHE A 460 1.01 35.49 9.03
CA PHE A 460 0.71 36.22 10.24
C PHE A 460 1.48 35.70 11.47
N LYS A 461 1.77 36.60 12.43
CA LYS A 461 2.62 36.32 13.60
C LYS A 461 1.94 35.45 14.69
N GLY A 462 0.62 35.30 14.69
CA GLY A 462 -0.15 34.58 15.73
C GLY A 462 0.22 33.10 15.89
N LYS A 463 -0.45 32.43 16.83
CA LYS A 463 -0.29 30.98 17.08
C LYS A 463 -1.30 30.14 16.32
N GLU A 464 -2.31 30.76 15.75
CA GLU A 464 -3.43 30.09 15.09
C GLU A 464 -3.01 29.46 13.77
N ALA A 465 -3.79 28.50 13.32
CA ALA A 465 -3.67 27.85 12.01
C ALA A 465 -4.19 28.78 10.90
N ASN A 466 -3.52 29.91 10.70
CA ASN A 466 -3.88 30.89 9.68
C ASN A 466 -2.96 30.75 8.46
N PHE A 467 -3.47 30.21 7.37
CA PHE A 467 -2.74 29.97 6.13
C PHE A 467 -2.94 31.08 5.09
N ASN A 468 -3.06 32.31 5.52
CA ASN A 468 -3.08 33.50 4.66
C ASN A 468 -1.72 34.18 4.68
N PHE A 469 -1.29 34.68 3.54
CA PHE A 469 -0.12 35.55 3.45
C PHE A 469 -0.41 36.90 4.06
N SER A 470 0.56 37.47 4.77
CA SER A 470 0.45 38.83 5.34
C SER A 470 0.42 39.90 4.24
N ASN A 471 1.05 39.62 3.10
CA ASN A 471 1.02 40.50 1.92
C ASN A 471 0.78 39.63 0.66
N PRO A 472 -0.49 39.29 0.34
CA PRO A 472 -0.81 38.39 -0.79
C PRO A 472 -0.58 39.04 -2.15
N GLN A 473 -0.48 40.36 -2.25
CA GLN A 473 -0.26 41.07 -3.51
C GLN A 473 1.20 41.02 -3.97
N LYS A 474 2.14 40.88 -3.04
CA LYS A 474 3.57 40.76 -3.33
C LYS A 474 4.20 39.81 -2.31
N LEU A 475 4.41 38.58 -2.71
CA LEU A 475 5.09 37.63 -1.85
C LEU A 475 6.57 37.95 -1.75
N ASP A 476 7.09 37.90 -0.55
CA ASP A 476 8.46 38.23 -0.21
C ASP A 476 9.46 37.09 -0.34
N GLU A 477 9.03 35.94 -0.93
CA GLU A 477 9.94 34.82 -1.25
C GLU A 477 9.75 34.34 -2.68
N PHE A 478 8.65 33.64 -3.02
CA PHE A 478 8.40 33.25 -4.41
C PHE A 478 6.93 32.92 -4.70
N ASP A 479 6.57 33.00 -6.01
CA ASP A 479 5.33 32.50 -6.59
C ASP A 479 5.66 31.83 -7.93
N TYR A 480 5.48 30.51 -8.03
CA TYR A 480 5.71 29.72 -9.23
C TYR A 480 4.49 28.89 -9.60
N ARG A 481 4.23 28.81 -10.90
CA ARG A 481 3.30 27.86 -11.51
C ARG A 481 4.07 26.80 -12.28
N PHE A 482 3.57 25.55 -12.21
CA PHE A 482 4.18 24.38 -12.84
C PHE A 482 3.15 23.66 -13.71
N PRO A 483 2.78 24.20 -14.87
CA PRO A 483 1.94 23.43 -15.79
C PRO A 483 2.74 22.28 -16.37
N SER A 484 2.16 21.07 -16.32
CA SER A 484 2.77 19.85 -16.84
C SER A 484 1.79 19.04 -17.66
N TYR A 485 2.33 18.36 -18.69
CA TYR A 485 1.57 17.48 -19.56
C TYR A 485 2.32 16.16 -19.69
N ASN A 486 1.58 15.06 -19.58
CA ASN A 486 2.12 13.73 -19.81
C ASN A 486 1.19 12.93 -20.72
N GLY A 487 1.77 12.37 -21.76
CA GLY A 487 1.13 11.41 -22.62
C GLY A 487 1.92 10.11 -22.64
N ALA A 488 1.24 8.96 -22.53
CA ALA A 488 1.92 7.69 -22.65
C ALA A 488 1.08 6.65 -23.37
N VAL A 489 1.78 5.82 -24.15
CA VAL A 489 1.23 4.63 -24.78
C VAL A 489 2.02 3.43 -24.26
N PHE A 490 1.36 2.40 -23.80
CA PHE A 490 2.03 1.19 -23.35
C PHE A 490 1.37 -0.07 -23.90
N LEU A 491 2.21 -1.05 -24.20
CA LEU A 491 1.80 -2.36 -24.68
C LEU A 491 2.55 -3.43 -23.89
N GLU A 492 1.83 -4.36 -23.32
CA GLU A 492 2.38 -5.60 -22.78
C GLU A 492 1.65 -6.80 -23.35
N ASN A 493 2.36 -7.89 -23.53
CA ASN A 493 1.78 -9.12 -24.06
C ASN A 493 2.31 -10.34 -23.28
N VAL A 494 1.44 -11.09 -22.66
CA VAL A 494 1.81 -12.37 -22.05
C VAL A 494 1.56 -13.51 -23.05
N LEU A 495 2.60 -14.29 -23.30
CA LEU A 495 2.63 -15.41 -24.22
C LEU A 495 2.91 -16.70 -23.42
N TRP A 496 1.97 -17.64 -23.41
CA TRP A 496 2.19 -18.96 -22.79
C TRP A 496 2.70 -19.93 -23.83
N PHE A 497 3.95 -20.38 -23.73
CA PHE A 497 4.52 -21.40 -24.59
C PHE A 497 3.95 -22.79 -24.27
N ASN A 498 3.67 -23.03 -23.02
CA ASN A 498 2.99 -24.20 -22.48
C ASN A 498 2.33 -23.84 -21.14
N ASP A 499 1.76 -24.81 -20.42
CA ASP A 499 1.11 -24.58 -19.13
C ASP A 499 2.09 -24.18 -18.00
N LYS A 500 3.40 -24.25 -18.26
CA LYS A 500 4.45 -23.94 -17.26
C LYS A 500 5.22 -22.67 -17.55
N ILE A 501 5.38 -22.27 -18.82
CA ILE A 501 6.27 -21.18 -19.20
C ILE A 501 5.47 -20.08 -19.87
N SER A 502 5.61 -18.87 -19.35
CA SER A 502 5.14 -17.66 -20.00
C SER A 502 6.22 -16.59 -20.09
N ILE A 503 6.16 -15.77 -21.13
CA ILE A 503 7.03 -14.60 -21.35
C ILE A 503 6.14 -13.37 -21.56
N THR A 504 6.53 -12.26 -20.94
CA THR A 504 5.77 -11.00 -20.94
C THR A 504 6.67 -9.87 -21.40
N PRO A 505 6.88 -9.67 -22.72
CA PRO A 505 7.51 -8.45 -23.23
C PRO A 505 6.56 -7.26 -23.07
N GLY A 506 7.16 -6.09 -22.87
CA GLY A 506 6.43 -4.84 -22.75
C GLY A 506 7.24 -3.64 -23.21
N VAL A 507 6.54 -2.63 -23.70
CA VAL A 507 7.08 -1.33 -24.10
C VAL A 507 6.15 -0.21 -23.65
N ARG A 508 6.74 0.91 -23.24
CA ARG A 508 6.06 2.17 -22.96
C ARG A 508 6.74 3.29 -23.69
N LEU A 509 5.98 4.11 -24.38
CA LEU A 509 6.43 5.37 -24.96
C LEU A 509 5.91 6.49 -24.08
N GLU A 510 6.80 7.35 -23.62
CA GLU A 510 6.50 8.42 -22.67
C GLU A 510 6.80 9.78 -23.30
N TYR A 511 5.86 10.71 -23.17
CA TYR A 511 6.02 12.13 -23.45
C TYR A 511 5.74 12.92 -22.19
N ILE A 512 6.69 13.74 -21.76
CA ILE A 512 6.54 14.62 -20.59
C ILE A 512 6.96 16.02 -20.99
N ASN A 513 6.09 17.02 -20.77
CA ASN A 513 6.40 18.43 -20.90
C ASN A 513 6.15 19.09 -19.55
N SER A 514 7.23 19.44 -18.85
CA SER A 514 7.17 20.13 -17.56
C SER A 514 7.61 21.58 -17.73
N ASN A 515 6.80 22.50 -17.24
CA ASN A 515 7.08 23.92 -17.32
C ASN A 515 7.14 24.52 -15.91
N SER A 516 7.92 25.56 -15.73
CA SER A 516 7.88 26.44 -14.56
C SER A 516 7.86 27.88 -15.01
N GLU A 517 7.03 28.70 -14.37
CA GLU A 517 6.92 30.13 -14.64
C GLU A 517 6.59 30.86 -13.34
N GLY A 518 7.34 31.91 -13.03
CA GLY A 518 7.11 32.66 -11.80
C GLY A 518 8.26 33.58 -11.45
N TYR A 519 8.28 33.97 -10.19
CA TYR A 519 9.35 34.81 -9.64
C TYR A 519 9.83 34.31 -8.28
N SER A 520 11.07 34.63 -7.95
CA SER A 520 11.62 34.56 -6.61
C SER A 520 12.20 35.94 -6.21
N PHE A 521 12.07 36.27 -4.94
CA PHE A 521 12.61 37.48 -4.35
C PHE A 521 13.77 37.13 -3.42
N ASP A 522 14.90 37.81 -3.59
CA ASP A 522 16.05 37.69 -2.71
C ASP A 522 16.08 38.89 -1.76
N GLU A 523 15.80 38.65 -0.48
CA GLU A 523 15.79 39.68 0.55
C GLU A 523 17.18 40.33 0.78
N VAL A 524 18.26 39.54 0.57
CA VAL A 524 19.63 40.03 0.80
C VAL A 524 20.03 41.06 -0.26
N THR A 525 19.77 40.77 -1.51
CA THR A 525 20.07 41.61 -2.65
C THR A 525 18.96 42.61 -3.00
N ASN A 526 17.75 42.42 -2.39
CA ASN A 526 16.52 43.13 -2.69
C ASN A 526 16.14 43.07 -4.19
N LYS A 527 16.40 41.95 -4.84
CA LYS A 527 16.14 41.72 -6.26
C LYS A 527 15.06 40.69 -6.49
N THR A 528 14.22 40.91 -7.49
CA THR A 528 13.26 39.91 -8.02
C THR A 528 13.84 39.28 -9.25
N PHE A 529 13.85 37.94 -9.25
CA PHE A 529 14.27 37.13 -10.39
C PHE A 529 13.02 36.46 -10.99
N THR A 530 12.72 36.77 -12.23
CA THR A 530 11.67 36.09 -12.99
C THR A 530 12.28 34.94 -13.78
N GLY A 531 11.59 33.80 -13.83
CA GLY A 531 12.09 32.62 -14.54
C GLY A 531 10.96 31.90 -15.28
N LYS A 532 11.30 31.42 -16.48
CA LYS A 532 10.48 30.50 -17.23
C LYS A 532 11.38 29.39 -17.78
N GLN A 533 11.01 28.15 -17.47
CA GLN A 533 11.74 26.98 -17.94
C GLN A 533 10.76 26.00 -18.56
N GLN A 534 11.19 25.30 -19.59
CA GLN A 534 10.47 24.21 -20.24
C GLN A 534 11.38 23.03 -20.44
N ASN A 535 10.91 21.85 -20.02
CA ASN A 535 11.63 20.60 -20.19
C ASN A 535 10.74 19.60 -20.90
N ILE A 536 11.09 19.27 -22.15
CA ILE A 536 10.38 18.28 -22.96
C ILE A 536 11.21 16.99 -22.97
N ARG A 537 10.56 15.87 -22.72
CA ARG A 537 11.16 14.55 -22.63
C ARG A 537 10.35 13.57 -23.45
N GLN A 538 11.03 12.76 -24.23
CA GLN A 538 10.44 11.69 -25.04
C GLN A 538 11.37 10.49 -24.98
N PHE A 539 10.86 9.34 -24.53
CA PHE A 539 11.69 8.15 -24.44
C PHE A 539 10.86 6.87 -24.43
N PRO A 540 11.42 5.76 -24.95
CA PRO A 540 10.87 4.44 -24.75
C PRO A 540 11.36 3.83 -23.42
N LEU A 541 10.52 3.00 -22.80
CA LEU A 541 10.88 2.09 -21.71
C LEU A 541 10.56 0.66 -22.16
N PHE A 542 11.50 -0.24 -21.93
CA PHE A 542 11.35 -1.66 -22.28
C PHE A 542 11.42 -2.52 -21.01
N GLY A 543 10.76 -3.66 -21.08
CA GLY A 543 10.85 -4.66 -20.05
C GLY A 543 10.38 -6.02 -20.50
N ILE A 544 10.85 -7.04 -19.81
CA ILE A 544 10.47 -8.43 -20.06
C ILE A 544 10.31 -9.16 -18.73
N GLY A 545 9.25 -9.96 -18.62
CA GLY A 545 9.01 -10.88 -17.53
C GLY A 545 9.00 -12.32 -18.05
N ILE A 546 9.51 -13.24 -17.25
CA ILE A 546 9.46 -14.69 -17.51
C ILE A 546 8.90 -15.37 -16.29
N ASN A 547 7.98 -16.29 -16.47
CA ASN A 547 7.44 -17.12 -15.39
C ASN A 547 7.57 -18.60 -15.74
N TYR A 548 8.04 -19.39 -14.78
CA TYR A 548 8.12 -20.84 -14.85
C TYR A 548 7.38 -21.49 -13.69
N ALA A 549 6.22 -22.09 -13.95
CA ALA A 549 5.44 -22.85 -12.97
C ALA A 549 6.11 -24.22 -12.73
N ILE A 550 6.77 -24.38 -11.57
CA ILE A 550 7.39 -25.64 -11.15
C ILE A 550 6.31 -26.64 -10.73
N ALA A 551 5.30 -26.13 -10.01
CA ALA A 551 4.13 -26.89 -9.55
C ALA A 551 2.88 -26.02 -9.66
N SER A 552 1.71 -26.59 -9.42
CA SER A 552 0.42 -25.87 -9.49
C SER A 552 0.34 -24.62 -8.61
N GLN A 553 1.16 -24.55 -7.56
CA GLN A 553 1.16 -23.44 -6.59
C GLN A 553 2.56 -22.85 -6.36
N SER A 554 3.55 -23.16 -7.19
CA SER A 554 4.93 -22.71 -7.02
C SER A 554 5.54 -22.35 -8.36
N GLU A 555 6.22 -21.22 -8.41
CA GLU A 555 6.83 -20.68 -9.63
C GLU A 555 8.16 -20.00 -9.37
N VAL A 556 9.01 -20.02 -10.37
CA VAL A 556 10.16 -19.12 -10.52
C VAL A 556 9.77 -18.00 -11.48
N TYR A 557 10.10 -16.79 -11.15
CA TYR A 557 9.91 -15.65 -12.02
C TYR A 557 11.22 -14.85 -12.18
N PHE A 558 11.36 -14.27 -13.34
CA PHE A 558 12.41 -13.31 -13.65
C PHE A 558 11.80 -12.11 -14.34
N ASN A 559 12.25 -10.91 -13.99
CA ASN A 559 11.94 -9.71 -14.79
C ASN A 559 13.11 -8.75 -14.84
N ILE A 560 13.16 -7.98 -15.91
CA ILE A 560 14.02 -6.80 -16.04
C ILE A 560 13.21 -5.70 -16.72
N SER A 561 13.33 -4.48 -16.22
CA SER A 561 12.65 -3.32 -16.79
C SER A 561 13.42 -2.04 -16.59
N GLN A 562 13.37 -1.16 -17.56
CA GLN A 562 13.90 0.20 -17.49
C GLN A 562 12.98 1.09 -16.64
N ASN A 563 13.61 2.00 -15.91
CA ASN A 563 12.93 2.96 -15.06
C ASN A 563 13.47 4.37 -15.35
N TYR A 564 12.61 5.35 -15.08
CA TYR A 564 12.90 6.76 -15.28
C TYR A 564 12.16 7.58 -14.23
N SER A 565 12.78 8.65 -13.74
CA SER A 565 12.14 9.64 -12.89
C SER A 565 12.56 11.05 -13.33
N PRO A 566 11.60 11.92 -13.69
CA PRO A 566 11.92 13.29 -14.06
C PRO A 566 12.39 14.08 -12.84
N VAL A 567 13.15 15.14 -13.06
CA VAL A 567 13.46 16.14 -12.02
C VAL A 567 12.17 16.76 -11.52
N ASN A 568 11.95 16.71 -10.21
CA ASN A 568 10.76 17.23 -9.57
C ASN A 568 10.82 18.75 -9.36
N TYR A 569 9.68 19.40 -9.22
CA TYR A 569 9.62 20.85 -8.87
C TYR A 569 10.33 21.14 -7.55
N SER A 570 10.26 20.21 -6.59
CA SER A 570 10.96 20.32 -5.31
C SER A 570 12.48 20.31 -5.45
N ASP A 571 12.98 19.80 -6.58
CA ASP A 571 14.42 19.72 -6.83
C ASP A 571 14.97 20.99 -7.47
N ILE A 572 14.13 21.79 -8.11
CA ILE A 572 14.54 23.02 -8.83
C ILE A 572 14.24 24.31 -8.07
N LEU A 573 13.48 24.28 -6.98
CA LEU A 573 13.16 25.48 -6.20
C LEU A 573 14.17 25.73 -5.09
N VAL A 574 14.76 26.92 -5.07
CA VAL A 574 15.59 27.42 -3.96
C VAL A 574 14.68 27.73 -2.75
N ARG A 575 15.02 27.20 -1.58
CA ARG A 575 14.18 27.31 -0.38
C ARG A 575 14.79 28.17 0.73
N THR A 576 16.08 28.43 0.69
CA THR A 576 16.80 29.23 1.70
C THR A 576 18.02 29.91 1.08
N PRO A 577 18.50 31.03 1.66
CA PRO A 577 19.70 31.75 1.16
C PRO A 577 20.93 30.86 0.98
N ASN A 578 21.10 29.84 1.87
CA ASN A 578 22.28 28.96 1.85
C ASN A 578 21.97 27.62 1.15
N PHE A 579 20.94 27.58 0.27
CA PHE A 579 20.59 26.43 -0.51
C PHE A 579 20.48 26.78 -1.98
N GLN A 580 21.33 26.20 -2.80
CA GLN A 580 21.36 26.42 -4.24
C GLN A 580 21.03 25.13 -4.98
N VAL A 581 20.55 25.27 -6.21
CA VAL A 581 20.20 24.16 -7.10
C VAL A 581 21.01 24.26 -8.38
N ASP A 582 21.54 23.13 -8.84
CA ASP A 582 22.22 23.01 -10.11
C ASP A 582 21.25 23.28 -11.26
N PRO A 583 21.50 24.31 -12.10
CA PRO A 583 20.63 24.59 -13.25
C PRO A 583 20.66 23.49 -14.32
N ASN A 584 21.64 22.58 -14.28
CA ASN A 584 21.85 21.49 -15.24
C ASN A 584 21.44 20.12 -14.68
N LEU A 585 20.52 20.07 -13.71
CA LEU A 585 20.01 18.80 -13.17
C LEU A 585 19.51 17.90 -14.29
N LYS A 586 20.01 16.67 -14.30
CA LYS A 586 19.59 15.60 -15.22
C LYS A 586 18.56 14.71 -14.55
N ASP A 587 17.62 14.22 -15.36
CA ASP A 587 16.66 13.23 -14.92
C ASP A 587 17.34 11.91 -14.50
N VAL A 588 16.69 11.19 -13.63
CA VAL A 588 17.15 9.90 -13.13
C VAL A 588 16.76 8.80 -14.11
N THR A 589 17.68 7.93 -14.42
CA THR A 589 17.47 6.76 -15.29
C THR A 589 18.04 5.50 -14.63
N GLY A 590 17.58 4.33 -15.05
CA GLY A 590 18.12 3.08 -14.56
C GLY A 590 17.26 1.87 -14.94
N PHE A 591 17.48 0.77 -14.25
CA PHE A 591 16.70 -0.46 -14.45
C PHE A 591 16.59 -1.27 -13.16
N ASN A 592 15.55 -2.07 -13.09
CA ASN A 592 15.34 -3.10 -12.08
C ASN A 592 15.41 -4.49 -12.70
N ALA A 593 16.08 -5.42 -12.03
CA ALA A 593 16.04 -6.85 -12.34
C ALA A 593 15.67 -7.64 -11.08
N ASP A 594 14.80 -8.63 -11.22
CA ASP A 594 14.34 -9.51 -10.16
C ASP A 594 14.41 -10.97 -10.59
N LEU A 595 14.87 -11.83 -9.71
CA LEU A 595 14.76 -13.28 -9.81
C LEU A 595 14.16 -13.80 -8.52
N GLY A 596 13.06 -14.52 -8.60
CA GLY A 596 12.41 -15.02 -7.39
C GLY A 596 11.76 -16.39 -7.54
N PHE A 597 11.58 -17.02 -6.39
CA PHE A 597 10.88 -18.29 -6.21
C PHE A 597 9.81 -18.12 -5.15
N ARG A 598 8.56 -18.38 -5.51
CA ARG A 598 7.42 -18.18 -4.60
C ARG A 598 6.38 -19.27 -4.76
N GLY A 599 5.62 -19.49 -3.69
CA GLY A 599 4.56 -20.48 -3.73
C GLY A 599 3.90 -20.79 -2.41
N ASN A 600 3.01 -21.80 -2.47
CA ASN A 600 2.36 -22.40 -1.32
C ASN A 600 2.59 -23.91 -1.35
N TYR A 601 2.92 -24.47 -0.19
CA TYR A 601 3.05 -25.90 -0.03
C TYR A 601 2.00 -26.41 0.97
N LYS A 602 1.09 -27.26 0.49
CA LYS A 602 0.05 -27.94 1.29
C LYS A 602 -0.73 -27.01 2.25
N ASP A 603 -0.98 -25.77 1.86
CA ASP A 603 -1.71 -24.74 2.64
C ASP A 603 -1.12 -24.41 4.03
N TRP A 604 -0.01 -25.05 4.46
CA TRP A 604 0.63 -24.74 5.73
C TRP A 604 1.90 -23.89 5.60
N LEU A 605 2.52 -23.83 4.41
CA LEU A 605 3.70 -23.01 4.13
C LEU A 605 3.42 -22.09 2.94
N ASN A 606 3.51 -20.78 3.16
CA ASN A 606 3.54 -19.74 2.14
C ASN A 606 4.93 -19.12 2.10
N TYR A 607 5.54 -18.97 0.93
CA TYR A 607 6.90 -18.45 0.81
C TYR A 607 7.09 -17.62 -0.46
N ASP A 608 8.01 -16.65 -0.35
CA ASP A 608 8.52 -15.83 -1.45
C ASP A 608 9.98 -15.47 -1.13
N VAL A 609 10.90 -15.86 -1.99
CA VAL A 609 12.32 -15.53 -1.90
C VAL A 609 12.74 -14.92 -3.21
N SER A 610 13.34 -13.75 -3.17
CA SER A 610 13.82 -13.07 -4.37
C SER A 610 15.14 -12.37 -4.16
N ALA A 611 15.95 -12.37 -5.20
CA ALA A 611 17.12 -11.50 -5.34
C ALA A 611 16.78 -10.39 -6.33
N TYR A 612 17.35 -9.22 -6.10
CA TYR A 612 17.14 -8.08 -6.98
C TYR A 612 18.42 -7.29 -7.24
N TYR A 613 18.43 -6.59 -8.37
CA TYR A 613 19.43 -5.60 -8.74
C TYR A 613 18.70 -4.34 -9.22
N LEU A 614 19.02 -3.19 -8.61
CA LEU A 614 18.52 -1.87 -8.97
C LEU A 614 19.72 -1.00 -9.36
N ASP A 615 19.71 -0.49 -10.58
CA ASP A 615 20.61 0.56 -11.06
C ASP A 615 19.90 1.91 -11.00
N TYR A 616 20.59 2.93 -10.47
CA TYR A 616 20.04 4.25 -10.27
C TYR A 616 21.08 5.30 -10.68
N ASN A 617 20.95 5.80 -11.88
CA ASN A 617 21.89 6.73 -12.49
C ASN A 617 21.40 8.17 -12.37
N ASN A 618 22.33 9.13 -12.34
CA ASN A 618 22.05 10.56 -12.12
C ASN A 618 21.31 10.85 -10.80
N ARG A 619 21.66 10.13 -9.74
CA ARG A 619 21.02 10.33 -8.43
C ARG A 619 21.09 11.80 -8.01
N ILE A 620 19.93 12.39 -7.67
CA ILE A 620 19.85 13.76 -7.17
C ILE A 620 20.08 13.72 -5.65
N GLY A 621 21.02 14.54 -5.18
CA GLY A 621 21.38 14.64 -3.77
C GLY A 621 21.76 16.06 -3.38
N ILE A 622 22.15 16.25 -2.12
CA ILE A 622 22.61 17.51 -1.59
C ILE A 622 24.06 17.34 -1.16
N ILE A 623 24.93 18.18 -1.70
CA ILE A 623 26.32 18.29 -1.31
C ILE A 623 26.59 19.60 -0.61
N ARG A 624 27.72 19.72 0.05
CA ARG A 624 28.19 20.95 0.68
C ARG A 624 29.29 21.55 -0.19
N ILE A 625 29.14 22.80 -0.57
CA ILE A 625 30.14 23.57 -1.31
C ILE A 625 30.47 24.88 -0.54
N ALA A 626 31.64 25.41 -0.73
CA ALA A 626 31.98 26.75 -0.21
C ALA A 626 31.22 27.80 -1.01
N SER A 627 30.80 28.88 -0.35
CA SER A 627 30.30 30.09 -1.02
C SER A 627 31.38 30.69 -1.90
N ALA A 628 31.03 31.56 -2.82
CA ALA A 628 31.99 32.20 -3.73
C ALA A 628 33.08 33.02 -2.99
N ASP A 629 32.79 33.52 -1.81
CA ASP A 629 33.73 34.22 -0.92
C ASP A 629 34.50 33.27 0.06
N GLY A 630 34.16 31.98 0.05
CA GLY A 630 34.76 30.95 0.91
C GLY A 630 34.35 31.02 2.39
N LEU A 631 33.45 31.92 2.78
CA LEU A 631 33.11 32.20 4.18
C LEU A 631 31.93 31.34 4.70
N GLU A 632 31.09 30.84 3.80
CA GLU A 632 29.91 30.07 4.17
C GLU A 632 29.89 28.69 3.49
N VAL A 633 29.19 27.76 4.11
CA VAL A 633 28.89 26.45 3.51
C VAL A 633 27.49 26.48 2.90
N ILE A 634 27.43 26.39 1.58
CA ILE A 634 26.21 26.30 0.79
C ILE A 634 25.82 24.84 0.63
N ARG A 635 24.56 24.56 0.82
CA ARG A 635 23.94 23.26 0.42
C ARG A 635 23.61 23.35 -1.07
N TYR A 636 24.22 22.50 -1.85
CA TYR A 636 24.06 22.49 -3.30
C TYR A 636 23.37 21.22 -3.75
N ARG A 637 22.16 21.33 -4.33
CA ARG A 637 21.41 20.22 -4.90
C ARG A 637 21.87 19.99 -6.33
N THR A 638 22.36 18.81 -6.61
CA THR A 638 22.88 18.43 -7.94
C THR A 638 22.73 16.91 -8.14
N ASN A 639 23.03 16.44 -9.34
CA ASN A 639 23.25 15.01 -9.54
C ASN A 639 24.57 14.63 -8.84
N VAL A 640 24.53 13.75 -7.87
CA VAL A 640 25.72 13.38 -7.08
C VAL A 640 26.49 12.20 -7.69
N GLY A 641 25.84 11.35 -8.47
CA GLY A 641 26.48 10.21 -9.10
C GLY A 641 25.51 9.09 -9.44
N ARG A 642 26.06 7.86 -9.53
CA ARG A 642 25.34 6.61 -9.74
C ARG A 642 25.38 5.77 -8.49
N SER A 643 24.30 5.07 -8.21
CA SER A 643 24.22 4.09 -7.13
C SER A 643 23.66 2.77 -7.64
N ARG A 644 24.03 1.70 -6.99
CA ARG A 644 23.42 0.38 -7.18
C ARG A 644 22.85 -0.12 -5.86
N SER A 645 21.80 -0.90 -5.96
CA SER A 645 21.24 -1.62 -4.83
C SER A 645 21.08 -3.10 -5.20
N ILE A 646 21.74 -3.98 -4.44
CA ILE A 646 21.66 -5.42 -4.59
C ILE A 646 21.12 -5.99 -3.30
N GLY A 647 20.22 -6.95 -3.37
CA GLY A 647 19.67 -7.51 -2.15
C GLY A 647 18.86 -8.76 -2.33
N ILE A 648 18.47 -9.29 -1.17
CA ILE A 648 17.60 -10.47 -1.05
C ILE A 648 16.38 -10.06 -0.22
N GLU A 649 15.20 -10.43 -0.69
CA GLU A 649 13.93 -10.24 -0.01
C GLU A 649 13.28 -11.60 0.21
N THR A 650 12.90 -11.91 1.46
CA THR A 650 12.33 -13.20 1.85
C THR A 650 11.08 -12.99 2.66
N PHE A 651 10.05 -13.73 2.34
CA PHE A 651 8.86 -13.90 3.17
C PHE A 651 8.59 -15.39 3.37
N GLY A 652 8.24 -15.76 4.58
CA GLY A 652 7.77 -17.11 4.91
C GLY A 652 6.68 -17.06 5.98
N GLU A 653 5.63 -17.85 5.82
CA GLU A 653 4.60 -18.05 6.84
C GLU A 653 4.30 -19.52 7.00
N ILE A 654 4.42 -20.03 8.23
CA ILE A 654 4.14 -21.40 8.62
C ILE A 654 2.88 -21.42 9.48
N ASN A 655 1.88 -22.18 9.05
CA ASN A 655 0.70 -22.48 9.85
C ASN A 655 0.88 -23.86 10.51
N PHE A 656 1.41 -23.87 11.73
CA PHE A 656 1.70 -25.09 12.50
C PHE A 656 0.48 -25.99 12.70
N SER A 657 -0.68 -25.36 12.86
CA SER A 657 -1.91 -26.11 13.10
C SER A 657 -2.40 -26.87 11.86
N LYS A 658 -2.14 -26.34 10.67
CA LYS A 658 -2.47 -27.00 9.40
C LYS A 658 -1.55 -28.19 9.06
N ILE A 659 -0.37 -28.26 9.66
CA ILE A 659 0.52 -29.42 9.53
C ILE A 659 -0.15 -30.68 10.11
N LYS A 660 -0.91 -30.53 11.21
CA LYS A 660 -1.53 -31.62 11.95
C LYS A 660 -2.98 -31.92 11.53
N SER A 661 -3.69 -30.92 11.00
CA SER A 661 -5.12 -31.01 10.66
C SER A 661 -5.49 -30.00 9.60
N GLU A 662 -6.27 -30.38 8.61
CA GLU A 662 -6.78 -29.45 7.58
C GLU A 662 -7.70 -28.37 8.16
N ASN A 663 -8.46 -28.68 9.21
CA ASN A 663 -9.41 -27.79 9.87
C ASN A 663 -9.16 -27.68 11.38
N PRO A 664 -8.05 -27.08 11.82
CA PRO A 664 -7.71 -26.99 13.24
C PRO A 664 -8.65 -26.05 13.99
N LYS A 665 -9.12 -26.46 15.18
CA LYS A 665 -9.91 -25.59 16.08
C LYS A 665 -9.10 -24.39 16.58
N ASN A 666 -7.81 -24.59 16.82
CA ASN A 666 -6.86 -23.57 17.20
C ASN A 666 -5.88 -23.37 16.03
N LYS A 667 -5.64 -22.15 15.62
CA LYS A 667 -4.68 -21.82 14.58
C LYS A 667 -3.50 -21.09 15.17
N VAL A 668 -2.30 -21.59 14.94
CA VAL A 668 -1.04 -20.96 15.31
C VAL A 668 -0.22 -20.80 14.05
N SER A 669 0.13 -19.57 13.72
CA SER A 669 1.01 -19.28 12.59
C SER A 669 2.13 -18.34 12.97
N LEU A 670 3.29 -18.55 12.37
CA LEU A 670 4.47 -17.70 12.48
C LEU A 670 4.82 -17.20 11.09
N PHE A 671 4.92 -15.89 10.92
CA PHE A 671 5.49 -15.32 9.72
C PHE A 671 6.83 -14.65 10.00
N GLY A 672 7.67 -14.61 8.98
CA GLY A 672 8.90 -13.84 8.93
C GLY A 672 9.03 -13.14 7.59
N SER A 673 9.38 -11.86 7.60
CA SER A 673 9.80 -11.11 6.42
C SER A 673 11.18 -10.51 6.69
N PHE A 674 12.12 -10.78 5.80
CA PHE A 674 13.50 -10.35 5.92
C PHE A 674 13.96 -9.75 4.62
N ALA A 675 14.74 -8.66 4.70
CA ALA A 675 15.43 -8.09 3.58
C ALA A 675 16.86 -7.72 3.96
N TYR A 676 17.78 -8.09 3.09
CA TYR A 676 19.15 -7.56 3.08
C TYR A 676 19.32 -6.70 1.85
N THR A 677 19.85 -5.49 2.03
CA THR A 677 20.03 -4.47 0.98
C THR A 677 21.44 -3.90 1.07
N ASP A 678 22.23 -4.09 0.04
CA ASP A 678 23.51 -3.38 -0.17
C ASP A 678 23.29 -2.28 -1.22
N ALA A 679 22.99 -1.07 -0.74
CA ALA A 679 22.77 0.11 -1.57
C ALA A 679 23.96 1.06 -1.40
N THR A 680 24.78 1.21 -2.44
CA THR A 680 26.05 1.94 -2.40
C THR A 680 26.22 2.85 -3.63
N TYR A 681 26.92 3.97 -3.43
CA TYR A 681 27.39 4.82 -4.52
C TYR A 681 28.52 4.13 -5.28
N THR A 682 28.39 4.03 -6.60
CA THR A 682 29.38 3.40 -7.48
C THR A 682 30.19 4.40 -8.28
N GLU A 683 29.61 5.56 -8.57
CA GLU A 683 30.24 6.63 -9.32
C GLU A 683 29.84 7.98 -8.73
N ALA A 684 30.70 8.99 -8.89
CA ALA A 684 30.43 10.36 -8.52
C ALA A 684 30.59 11.29 -9.73
N ILE A 685 29.86 12.42 -9.71
CA ILE A 685 29.82 13.36 -10.83
C ILE A 685 31.15 14.07 -11.06
N ASN A 686 32.00 14.18 -10.06
CA ASN A 686 33.32 14.81 -10.15
C ASN A 686 34.33 14.08 -9.27
N PRO A 687 35.66 14.30 -9.52
CA PRO A 687 36.73 13.64 -8.76
C PRO A 687 36.71 13.90 -7.25
N LEU A 688 36.35 15.11 -6.82
CA LEU A 688 36.29 15.45 -5.39
C LEU A 688 35.19 14.64 -4.68
N LEU A 689 34.03 14.58 -5.26
CA LEU A 689 32.92 13.77 -4.72
C LEU A 689 33.27 12.28 -4.77
N LYS A 690 34.04 11.81 -5.75
CA LYS A 690 34.45 10.40 -5.86
C LYS A 690 35.11 9.91 -4.58
N THR A 691 36.04 10.65 -4.02
CA THR A 691 36.70 10.27 -2.77
C THR A 691 35.81 10.33 -1.54
N LEU A 692 34.76 11.12 -1.60
CA LEU A 692 33.89 11.39 -0.46
C LEU A 692 32.65 10.44 -0.39
N ILE A 693 32.10 10.00 -1.54
CA ILE A 693 30.86 9.25 -1.56
C ILE A 693 30.96 7.85 -2.17
N VAL A 694 31.91 7.57 -3.08
CA VAL A 694 32.00 6.24 -3.71
C VAL A 694 32.30 5.17 -2.66
N GLY A 695 31.53 4.08 -2.68
CA GLY A 695 31.54 3.03 -1.65
C GLY A 695 30.74 3.35 -0.38
N LYS A 696 30.20 4.57 -0.23
CA LYS A 696 29.32 4.92 0.88
C LYS A 696 27.92 4.36 0.66
N GLN A 697 27.22 4.14 1.77
CA GLN A 697 25.84 3.71 1.77
C GLN A 697 24.93 4.84 1.28
N VAL A 698 23.94 4.49 0.46
CA VAL A 698 22.89 5.40 0.02
C VAL A 698 22.03 5.83 1.21
N GLU A 699 21.52 7.05 1.18
CA GLU A 699 20.68 7.61 2.24
C GLU A 699 19.38 6.82 2.42
N TYR A 700 18.92 6.69 3.64
CA TYR A 700 17.70 5.97 4.02
C TYR A 700 17.64 4.51 3.54
N ALA A 701 18.79 3.87 3.38
CA ALA A 701 18.94 2.49 2.91
C ALA A 701 19.45 1.57 4.03
N PRO A 702 18.61 1.13 4.99
CA PRO A 702 19.06 0.20 6.02
C PRO A 702 19.47 -1.14 5.41
N LYS A 703 20.60 -1.71 5.86
CA LYS A 703 21.10 -2.99 5.34
C LYS A 703 20.19 -4.15 5.68
N ILE A 704 19.56 -4.13 6.84
CA ILE A 704 18.69 -5.21 7.33
C ILE A 704 17.35 -4.64 7.78
N ILE A 705 16.28 -5.22 7.27
CA ILE A 705 14.92 -5.05 7.77
C ILE A 705 14.35 -6.44 8.07
N LEU A 706 14.01 -6.67 9.34
CA LEU A 706 13.38 -7.92 9.79
C LEU A 706 12.03 -7.61 10.43
N ARG A 707 10.99 -8.35 10.04
CA ARG A 707 9.71 -8.38 10.75
C ARG A 707 9.27 -9.81 10.92
N THR A 708 8.78 -10.13 12.10
CA THR A 708 8.21 -11.44 12.40
C THR A 708 6.98 -11.28 13.27
N GLY A 709 6.07 -12.25 13.23
CA GLY A 709 4.88 -12.20 14.06
C GLY A 709 4.27 -13.56 14.29
N LEU A 710 3.95 -13.81 15.55
CA LEU A 710 3.24 -15.00 16.02
C LEU A 710 1.76 -14.69 16.16
N THR A 711 0.91 -15.39 15.42
CA THR A 711 -0.54 -15.26 15.48
C THR A 711 -1.17 -16.50 16.10
N PHE A 712 -2.02 -16.28 17.08
CA PHE A 712 -2.91 -17.28 17.66
C PHE A 712 -4.36 -16.92 17.34
N GLN A 713 -5.13 -17.89 16.87
CA GLN A 713 -6.57 -17.74 16.63
C GLN A 713 -7.34 -18.95 17.15
N ARG A 714 -8.38 -18.68 17.94
CA ARG A 714 -9.33 -19.70 18.44
C ARG A 714 -10.74 -19.15 18.33
N LYS A 715 -11.58 -19.80 17.51
CA LYS A 715 -12.94 -19.31 17.23
C LYS A 715 -12.91 -17.82 16.83
N SER A 716 -13.59 -16.97 17.61
CA SER A 716 -13.73 -15.54 17.39
C SER A 716 -12.56 -14.69 17.94
N PHE A 717 -11.66 -15.29 18.71
CA PHE A 717 -10.48 -14.61 19.28
C PHE A 717 -9.27 -14.76 18.38
N ARG A 718 -8.60 -13.66 18.08
CA ARG A 718 -7.33 -13.61 17.34
C ARG A 718 -6.37 -12.65 18.00
N THR A 719 -5.14 -13.06 18.22
CA THR A 719 -4.08 -12.19 18.73
C THR A 719 -2.81 -12.38 17.92
N THR A 720 -2.05 -11.30 17.76
CA THR A 720 -0.76 -11.30 17.07
C THR A 720 0.25 -10.47 17.84
N LEU A 721 1.39 -11.06 18.15
CA LEU A 721 2.57 -10.38 18.65
C LEU A 721 3.54 -10.22 17.47
N GLN A 722 3.91 -8.98 17.18
CA GLN A 722 4.83 -8.65 16.09
C GLN A 722 6.13 -8.07 16.64
N PHE A 723 7.25 -8.42 16.02
CA PHE A 723 8.56 -7.83 16.21
C PHE A 723 9.05 -7.23 14.91
N ALA A 724 9.64 -6.04 14.96
CA ALA A 724 10.23 -5.35 13.85
C ALA A 724 11.61 -4.81 14.24
N GLN A 725 12.59 -5.01 13.38
CA GLN A 725 13.95 -4.47 13.51
C GLN A 725 14.36 -3.81 12.20
N THR A 726 14.99 -2.64 12.31
CA THR A 726 15.62 -1.92 11.19
C THR A 726 17.03 -1.57 11.61
N SER A 727 18.03 -1.91 10.79
CA SER A 727 19.42 -1.55 11.04
C SER A 727 19.64 -0.04 10.86
N GLN A 728 20.79 0.43 11.31
CA GLN A 728 21.19 1.82 11.14
C GLN A 728 21.18 2.25 9.67
N GLN A 729 20.97 3.54 9.43
CA GLN A 729 20.98 4.17 8.12
C GLN A 729 21.46 5.62 8.23
N PHE A 730 21.87 6.21 7.12
CA PHE A 730 22.36 7.58 7.07
C PHE A 730 21.37 8.47 6.32
N THR A 731 21.43 9.78 6.59
CA THR A 731 20.55 10.75 5.94
C THR A 731 21.25 11.63 4.92
N ASP A 732 22.54 11.41 4.70
CA ASP A 732 23.36 12.08 3.69
C ASP A 732 24.32 11.12 2.97
N ALA A 733 24.76 11.52 1.78
CA ALA A 733 25.67 10.72 0.94
C ALA A 733 27.08 10.53 1.56
N TYR A 734 27.47 11.38 2.50
CA TYR A 734 28.77 11.28 3.18
C TYR A 734 28.79 10.24 4.31
N ASN A 735 27.62 9.71 4.68
CA ASN A 735 27.43 8.86 5.85
C ASN A 735 27.92 9.53 7.14
N SER A 736 27.57 10.79 7.31
CA SER A 736 27.92 11.55 8.51
C SER A 736 27.33 10.91 9.76
N PRO A 737 28.07 10.73 10.87
CA PRO A 737 27.52 10.13 12.08
C PRO A 737 26.48 11.05 12.73
N GLN A 738 26.80 12.31 12.91
CA GLN A 738 25.89 13.36 13.35
C GLN A 738 26.43 14.73 13.02
N THR A 739 25.52 15.73 12.99
CA THR A 739 25.88 17.16 12.91
C THR A 739 25.35 17.88 14.13
N ALA A 740 26.03 18.94 14.56
CA ALA A 740 25.63 19.71 15.74
C ALA A 740 24.19 20.24 15.63
N ASP A 741 23.75 20.51 14.42
CA ASP A 741 22.40 21.01 14.13
C ASP A 741 21.30 19.91 14.05
N GLY A 742 21.66 18.64 14.13
CA GLY A 742 20.73 17.52 14.06
C GLY A 742 20.06 17.31 12.70
N LEU A 743 20.45 18.09 11.66
CA LEU A 743 19.79 18.05 10.35
C LEU A 743 20.14 16.84 9.53
N VAL A 744 21.38 16.40 9.62
CA VAL A 744 21.90 15.21 8.95
C VAL A 744 22.64 14.34 9.94
N GLY A 745 22.79 13.07 9.64
CA GLY A 745 23.50 12.13 10.48
C GLY A 745 22.91 10.74 10.42
N GLU A 746 23.40 9.89 11.28
CA GLU A 746 22.91 8.54 11.45
C GLU A 746 21.51 8.52 12.04
N ILE A 747 20.70 7.59 11.57
CA ILE A 747 19.49 7.09 12.25
C ILE A 747 19.89 5.75 12.84
N PRO A 748 20.00 5.64 14.19
CA PRO A 748 20.43 4.43 14.85
C PRO A 748 19.53 3.23 14.56
N ALA A 749 20.07 2.03 14.68
CA ALA A 749 19.27 0.80 14.61
C ALA A 749 18.22 0.79 15.73
N TYR A 750 17.03 0.30 15.42
CA TYR A 750 15.94 0.20 16.39
C TYR A 750 15.15 -1.09 16.22
N TYR A 751 14.51 -1.51 17.30
CA TYR A 751 13.56 -2.63 17.30
C TYR A 751 12.28 -2.26 18.05
N LEU A 752 11.17 -2.84 17.65
CA LEU A 752 9.85 -2.56 18.20
C LEU A 752 9.05 -3.85 18.34
N MET A 753 8.19 -3.88 19.34
CA MET A 753 7.21 -4.95 19.51
C MET A 753 5.82 -4.35 19.56
N ASP A 754 4.89 -4.96 18.85
CA ASP A 754 3.48 -4.56 18.81
C ASP A 754 2.59 -5.75 19.13
N LEU A 755 1.55 -5.53 19.94
CA LEU A 755 0.53 -6.53 20.29
C LEU A 755 -0.83 -6.07 19.78
N THR A 756 -1.53 -6.93 19.06
CA THR A 756 -2.90 -6.68 18.62
C THR A 756 -3.77 -7.90 18.94
N ALA A 757 -4.92 -7.69 19.58
CA ALA A 757 -5.90 -8.71 19.88
C ALA A 757 -7.30 -8.26 19.45
N ASN A 758 -8.06 -9.17 18.84
CA ASN A 758 -9.43 -8.95 18.40
C ASN A 758 -10.34 -10.08 18.91
N TYR A 759 -11.56 -9.73 19.28
CA TYR A 759 -12.58 -10.67 19.72
C TYR A 759 -13.95 -10.31 19.13
N ASN A 760 -14.52 -11.23 18.36
CA ASN A 760 -15.81 -11.04 17.70
C ASN A 760 -16.93 -11.76 18.46
N ILE A 761 -18.01 -11.04 18.81
CA ILE A 761 -19.22 -11.57 19.47
C ILE A 761 -20.45 -11.14 18.65
N GLY A 762 -21.03 -12.07 17.90
CA GLY A 762 -22.19 -11.77 17.07
C GLY A 762 -21.88 -10.68 16.05
N LYS A 763 -22.51 -9.51 16.24
CA LYS A 763 -22.32 -8.32 15.37
C LYS A 763 -21.26 -7.36 15.90
N PHE A 764 -20.67 -7.61 17.05
CA PHE A 764 -19.68 -6.74 17.70
C PHE A 764 -18.28 -7.28 17.51
N ASP A 765 -17.33 -6.36 17.33
CA ASP A 765 -15.90 -6.59 17.23
C ASP A 765 -15.18 -5.72 18.26
N PHE A 766 -14.38 -6.35 19.13
CA PHE A 766 -13.59 -5.69 20.16
C PHE A 766 -12.11 -5.84 19.82
N GLY A 767 -11.41 -4.73 19.76
CA GLY A 767 -9.98 -4.69 19.44
C GLY A 767 -9.17 -4.05 20.53
N LEU A 768 -8.00 -4.62 20.83
CA LEU A 768 -6.95 -4.06 21.67
C LEU A 768 -5.68 -3.98 20.82
N SER A 769 -5.03 -2.83 20.80
CA SER A 769 -3.70 -2.68 20.19
C SER A 769 -2.75 -1.96 21.15
N ILE A 770 -1.54 -2.49 21.29
CA ILE A 770 -0.44 -1.86 22.00
C ILE A 770 0.71 -1.74 21.02
N ASN A 771 0.98 -0.52 20.59
CA ASN A 771 2.11 -0.22 19.70
C ASN A 771 3.34 0.10 20.54
N ASN A 772 4.52 -0.33 20.08
CA ASN A 772 5.79 -0.14 20.78
C ASN A 772 5.73 -0.61 22.25
N LEU A 773 5.36 -1.90 22.44
CA LEU A 773 5.18 -2.53 23.76
C LEU A 773 6.42 -2.36 24.65
N THR A 774 7.62 -2.36 24.09
CA THR A 774 8.90 -2.18 24.79
C THR A 774 9.19 -0.74 25.19
N ASN A 775 8.40 0.22 24.72
CA ASN A 775 8.54 1.65 24.97
C ASN A 775 9.90 2.22 24.54
N ASN A 776 10.44 1.74 23.40
CA ASN A 776 11.70 2.22 22.87
C ASN A 776 11.57 3.68 22.38
N LYS A 777 12.58 4.48 22.67
CA LYS A 777 12.75 5.80 22.09
C LYS A 777 13.52 5.67 20.77
N TYR A 778 12.96 6.15 19.68
CA TYR A 778 13.56 6.05 18.36
C TYR A 778 13.05 7.17 17.45
N PHE A 779 13.68 7.29 16.30
CA PHE A 779 13.24 8.14 15.21
C PHE A 779 13.57 7.48 13.87
N THR A 780 12.85 7.86 12.84
CA THR A 780 13.00 7.29 11.50
C THR A 780 13.40 8.36 10.47
N ARG A 781 13.51 9.63 10.90
CA ARG A 781 13.75 10.75 10.00
C ARG A 781 14.50 11.89 10.67
N ARG A 782 15.38 12.53 9.89
CA ARG A 782 15.88 13.89 10.10
C ARG A 782 15.33 14.77 8.99
N ALA A 783 14.63 15.85 9.33
CA ALA A 783 14.01 16.74 8.36
C ALA A 783 14.88 17.98 8.12
N LEU A 784 14.98 18.41 6.86
CA LEU A 784 15.70 19.65 6.49
C LEU A 784 14.81 20.91 6.58
N GLY A 785 13.51 20.75 6.40
CA GLY A 785 12.47 21.76 6.50
C GLY A 785 11.27 21.21 7.28
N PHE A 786 10.05 21.67 7.00
CA PHE A 786 8.85 21.13 7.65
C PHE A 786 8.77 19.61 7.58
N PRO A 787 8.37 18.90 8.66
CA PRO A 787 7.96 19.37 10.00
C PRO A 787 9.11 19.69 10.97
N GLY A 788 10.39 19.62 10.52
CA GLY A 788 11.59 19.98 11.27
C GLY A 788 11.85 21.51 11.26
N PRO A 789 13.12 21.92 11.09
CA PRO A 789 14.32 21.10 10.87
C PRO A 789 14.78 20.32 12.09
N GLY A 790 15.48 19.17 11.85
CA GLY A 790 16.05 18.33 12.89
C GLY A 790 15.45 16.91 12.96
N ILE A 791 15.72 16.19 14.05
CA ILE A 791 15.18 14.86 14.34
C ILE A 791 13.66 14.95 14.55
N ILE A 792 12.93 14.04 13.91
CA ILE A 792 11.50 13.85 14.14
C ILE A 792 11.32 12.57 14.96
N PRO A 793 11.12 12.68 16.30
CA PRO A 793 10.89 11.52 17.15
C PRO A 793 9.63 10.77 16.76
N ALA A 794 9.72 9.44 16.74
CA ALA A 794 8.56 8.56 16.58
C ALA A 794 7.86 8.32 17.92
N ASP A 795 6.61 7.85 17.85
CA ASP A 795 5.77 7.65 19.02
C ASP A 795 6.33 6.56 19.96
N ALA A 796 6.29 6.83 21.28
CA ALA A 796 6.52 5.84 22.31
C ALA A 796 5.37 4.83 22.39
N ARG A 797 5.25 4.08 23.50
CA ARG A 797 4.19 3.11 23.69
C ARG A 797 2.81 3.76 23.69
N ASN A 798 1.91 3.23 22.85
CA ASN A 798 0.53 3.64 22.70
C ASN A 798 -0.43 2.47 22.90
N LEU A 799 -1.56 2.72 23.55
CA LEU A 799 -2.64 1.76 23.76
C LEU A 799 -3.91 2.25 23.09
N PHE A 800 -4.63 1.35 22.41
CA PHE A 800 -5.87 1.64 21.70
C PHE A 800 -6.91 0.55 21.95
N LEU A 801 -8.15 0.99 22.16
CA LEU A 801 -9.32 0.14 22.31
C LEU A 801 -10.31 0.47 21.18
N THR A 802 -10.77 -0.55 20.48
CA THR A 802 -11.72 -0.43 19.39
C THR A 802 -12.99 -1.20 19.71
N VAL A 803 -14.14 -0.60 19.45
CA VAL A 803 -15.44 -1.27 19.44
C VAL A 803 -16.04 -1.10 18.05
N GLY A 804 -16.28 -2.22 17.39
CA GLY A 804 -16.93 -2.29 16.09
C GLY A 804 -18.31 -2.89 16.18
N PHE A 805 -19.21 -2.47 15.30
CA PHE A 805 -20.53 -3.07 15.09
C PHE A 805 -20.80 -3.20 13.60
N LYS A 806 -21.35 -4.36 13.20
CA LYS A 806 -21.65 -4.66 11.81
C LYS A 806 -23.06 -5.27 11.68
N LEU A 807 -23.91 -4.62 10.80
CA LEU A 807 -25.27 -5.04 10.54
C LEU A 807 -25.39 -5.87 9.26
#